data_8ac21fcb0b37b45f6bb7ec4d3a47d6b1
#
_entry.id   8ac21fcb0b37b45f6bb7ec4d3a47d6b1
#
_cell.length_a   1.000
_cell.length_b   1.000
_cell.length_c   1.000
_cell.angle_alpha   90.00
_cell.angle_beta   90.00
_cell.angle_gamma   90.00
#
_symmetry.space_group_name_H-M   'P 1'
#
loop_
_entity.id
_entity.type
_entity.pdbx_description
1 polymer ?
#
loop_
_entity_poly.entity_id
_entity_poly.type
_entity_poly.pdbx_seq_one_letter_code
_entity_poly.pdbx_strand_id
1 'polypeptide(L)'
;MSIGLDVGSTTVKRVIVEGADVVSEVCLRHLGRPEALARELCTEARRRFPGRPVGITGSIGVALAERLDARPVHEVPAVALAVRSQHPEVASVVELGGQDAKLLFLDRAGDAEMNDRCAAGTGATIDRIAARLGLAEDELPRIRLRGDLRVAAKCGVFAETDCVNLVDRGAAPEEVFAALARAIVLQNLAVLGRGRVPRPPVLLLGGPHAHLPVLAEAWREALGGAWADRGVAAGPVFVPAYAALFAAIGAALHAARGARRLPIVSGVLDEPPAAPAPRRDPRALASLAARDEPDLLGADVAHLHLGIDAGSTTSKLVALDGAGRVRFASYAPSRANPVDDARARLEALARAVERSGGTLRIATLGATGYGADLVAAALGADVALVETLAHAIAARAVVPDVDAVVDVGGTDVKVLRVERGEVRRFALSTQCSAGHGAFLAHAARASGVPIEAYAAHALDAARVPRFPVGCAVFMDTDRVTLLRAGFDAGEILAGLAAALPRNVWEYVVGEPPARWGRRFLLTGGAHRNLAVAAAHADYLREQVAGAEVSVHPHPELGGAIGVALAAMGATHGPTGFRGLDAARAVRVRAETSEATRCRRCDVGCARSLVSVHGGDATPRELVLGNACERGAARDDAVTGRRGAGHAPNGLAYEVARLFRRPPESASARANAPRIGIPRAMGLYRSAPLLLHYLAAAGVPPDRLVLSPPTSAASFHDGAAGGVHDPCFPSKLFLSHVRWLVRQPIDVLFLPALTHARIAVRGTADTASCPIVAACGHTALAALRRDGDELRRRGIRALAPELTLTDPGRLERQLLDAFGDLLGIDERTNRRALEVGLAAQRRFHADCARFGGRVLREARRRGSAVAVILARPYHGDPGVEHGVSTELAARSIPVLSITTLPADEGGLLDLSGILPEATNSGAAEKTWAARAIRRDPRLLAVHLSSFRCGQDAAVASTLAALLEDLDRPSLAMEDLDEDRPGVSFGVRLETFAHAVRRYEAGLGAAREEVVA
;
A
#
# COMPACT_ATOMS: atom_id res chain seq x y z
N MET A 1 -42.49 -26.40 -6.16
CA MET A 1 -42.04 -25.07 -5.69
C MET A 1 -41.34 -25.16 -4.36
N SER A 2 -40.24 -24.40 -4.17
CA SER A 2 -39.49 -24.23 -2.90
C SER A 2 -39.01 -22.80 -2.75
N ILE A 3 -38.76 -22.39 -1.53
CA ILE A 3 -38.31 -21.05 -1.16
C ILE A 3 -36.85 -21.13 -0.81
N GLY A 4 -36.01 -20.26 -1.36
CA GLY A 4 -34.59 -20.12 -1.02
C GLY A 4 -34.29 -18.75 -0.48
N LEU A 5 -33.56 -18.72 0.61
CA LEU A 5 -33.04 -17.51 1.25
C LEU A 5 -31.50 -17.56 1.24
N ASP A 6 -30.88 -16.44 0.82
CA ASP A 6 -29.45 -16.20 1.01
C ASP A 6 -29.31 -14.93 1.86
N VAL A 7 -28.83 -15.09 3.11
CA VAL A 7 -28.56 -13.97 4.02
C VAL A 7 -27.05 -13.76 4.08
N GLY A 8 -26.58 -12.94 3.18
CA GLY A 8 -25.16 -12.60 3.07
C GLY A 8 -24.74 -11.48 4.02
N SER A 9 -23.51 -11.00 3.85
CA SER A 9 -22.87 -9.93 4.65
C SER A 9 -23.44 -8.53 4.36
N THR A 10 -24.07 -8.32 3.20
CA THR A 10 -24.56 -7.01 2.73
C THR A 10 -26.01 -7.04 2.27
N THR A 11 -26.47 -8.17 1.76
CA THR A 11 -27.81 -8.32 1.15
C THR A 11 -28.54 -9.54 1.68
N VAL A 12 -29.87 -9.48 1.69
CA VAL A 12 -30.76 -10.63 1.83
C VAL A 12 -31.43 -10.86 0.47
N LYS A 13 -31.37 -12.10 0.00
CA LYS A 13 -31.96 -12.53 -1.25
C LYS A 13 -32.99 -13.62 -0.99
N ARG A 14 -34.12 -13.54 -1.69
CA ARG A 14 -35.17 -14.53 -1.66
C ARG A 14 -35.53 -14.94 -3.09
N VAL A 15 -35.58 -16.24 -3.31
CA VAL A 15 -36.10 -16.80 -4.57
C VAL A 15 -37.22 -17.78 -4.30
N ILE A 16 -38.16 -17.88 -5.23
CA ILE A 16 -39.17 -18.94 -5.33
C ILE A 16 -38.80 -19.75 -6.58
N VAL A 17 -38.57 -21.05 -6.43
CA VAL A 17 -38.13 -21.94 -7.52
C VAL A 17 -39.19 -23.00 -7.76
N GLU A 18 -39.53 -23.25 -9.02
CA GLU A 18 -40.35 -24.38 -9.48
C GLU A 18 -39.53 -25.26 -10.44
N GLY A 19 -39.12 -26.44 -9.99
CA GLY A 19 -38.13 -27.24 -10.74
C GLY A 19 -36.76 -26.52 -10.74
N ALA A 20 -36.34 -26.09 -11.94
CA ALA A 20 -35.12 -25.28 -12.12
C ALA A 20 -35.43 -23.79 -12.37
N ASP A 21 -36.70 -23.39 -12.55
CA ASP A 21 -37.09 -22.07 -12.97
C ASP A 21 -37.32 -21.15 -11.78
N VAL A 22 -36.84 -19.90 -11.87
CA VAL A 22 -37.07 -18.85 -10.88
C VAL A 22 -38.43 -18.17 -11.19
N VAL A 23 -39.38 -18.35 -10.29
CA VAL A 23 -40.74 -17.79 -10.41
C VAL A 23 -40.86 -16.38 -9.79
N SER A 24 -40.07 -16.12 -8.76
CA SER A 24 -40.07 -14.82 -8.06
C SER A 24 -38.74 -14.62 -7.37
N GLU A 25 -38.25 -13.39 -7.37
CA GLU A 25 -37.02 -13.00 -6.77
C GLU A 25 -37.08 -11.67 -6.03
N VAL A 26 -36.23 -11.49 -5.03
CA VAL A 26 -36.00 -10.23 -4.32
C VAL A 26 -34.55 -10.21 -3.85
N CYS A 27 -33.87 -9.07 -4.02
CA CYS A 27 -32.53 -8.81 -3.51
C CYS A 27 -32.50 -7.42 -2.86
N LEU A 28 -32.26 -7.34 -1.55
CA LEU A 28 -32.30 -6.07 -0.80
C LEU A 28 -31.07 -5.95 0.12
N ARG A 29 -30.53 -4.73 0.26
CA ARG A 29 -29.49 -4.41 1.26
C ARG A 29 -30.11 -4.41 2.67
N HIS A 30 -29.51 -5.11 3.63
CA HIS A 30 -30.07 -5.22 4.99
C HIS A 30 -29.67 -4.07 5.93
N LEU A 31 -28.72 -3.24 5.57
CA LEU A 31 -28.30 -2.03 6.32
C LEU A 31 -28.16 -2.29 7.83
N GLY A 32 -27.42 -3.35 8.21
CA GLY A 32 -27.20 -3.72 9.61
C GLY A 32 -28.35 -4.47 10.28
N ARG A 33 -29.46 -4.81 9.57
CA ARG A 33 -30.62 -5.55 10.13
C ARG A 33 -30.93 -6.83 9.35
N PRO A 34 -29.96 -7.77 9.25
CA PRO A 34 -30.11 -8.96 8.39
C PRO A 34 -31.23 -9.90 8.85
N GLU A 35 -31.39 -10.13 10.17
CA GLU A 35 -32.42 -11.02 10.70
C GLU A 35 -33.84 -10.46 10.47
N ALA A 36 -34.05 -9.19 10.75
CA ALA A 36 -35.34 -8.55 10.56
C ALA A 36 -35.81 -8.63 9.10
N LEU A 37 -34.93 -8.29 8.15
CA LEU A 37 -35.22 -8.36 6.73
C LEU A 37 -35.43 -9.80 6.25
N ALA A 38 -34.60 -10.75 6.70
CA ALA A 38 -34.76 -12.16 6.36
C ALA A 38 -36.12 -12.73 6.85
N ARG A 39 -36.52 -12.36 8.07
CA ARG A 39 -37.79 -12.73 8.67
C ARG A 39 -38.98 -12.15 7.88
N GLU A 40 -38.91 -10.89 7.48
CA GLU A 40 -39.91 -10.22 6.66
C GLU A 40 -40.10 -10.94 5.33
N LEU A 41 -39.00 -11.13 4.57
CA LEU A 41 -39.03 -11.79 3.25
C LEU A 41 -39.48 -13.26 3.34
N CYS A 42 -39.09 -13.97 4.39
CA CYS A 42 -39.53 -15.34 4.64
C CYS A 42 -41.02 -15.40 4.95
N THR A 43 -41.52 -14.48 5.77
CA THR A 43 -42.96 -14.41 6.14
C THR A 43 -43.81 -14.06 4.95
N GLU A 44 -43.38 -13.10 4.12
CA GLU A 44 -44.06 -12.75 2.87
C GLU A 44 -44.13 -13.95 1.91
N ALA A 45 -43.01 -14.65 1.73
CA ALA A 45 -42.95 -15.82 0.85
C ALA A 45 -43.88 -16.95 1.32
N ARG A 46 -43.91 -17.22 2.65
CA ARG A 46 -44.82 -18.24 3.23
C ARG A 46 -46.30 -17.88 3.09
N ARG A 47 -46.66 -16.60 3.20
CA ARG A 47 -48.03 -16.17 2.96
C ARG A 47 -48.45 -16.39 1.50
N ARG A 48 -47.56 -16.09 0.56
CA ARG A 48 -47.84 -16.21 -0.87
C ARG A 48 -47.77 -17.67 -1.36
N PHE A 49 -46.93 -18.50 -0.72
CA PHE A 49 -46.71 -19.91 -1.10
C PHE A 49 -46.75 -20.81 0.14
N PRO A 50 -47.94 -21.06 0.72
CA PRO A 50 -48.08 -21.81 1.97
C PRO A 50 -47.60 -23.25 1.82
N GLY A 51 -47.02 -23.80 2.88
CA GLY A 51 -46.60 -25.19 2.99
C GLY A 51 -45.37 -25.55 2.15
N ARG A 52 -44.71 -24.60 1.50
CA ARG A 52 -43.51 -24.88 0.69
C ARG A 52 -42.26 -24.96 1.58
N PRO A 53 -41.34 -25.89 1.29
CA PRO A 53 -40.11 -26.00 2.04
C PRO A 53 -39.21 -24.76 1.84
N VAL A 54 -38.57 -24.31 2.93
CA VAL A 54 -37.67 -23.15 2.94
C VAL A 54 -36.23 -23.64 3.13
N GLY A 55 -35.34 -23.30 2.21
CA GLY A 55 -33.90 -23.46 2.36
C GLY A 55 -33.23 -22.14 2.69
N ILE A 56 -32.17 -22.18 3.47
CA ILE A 56 -31.41 -20.98 3.84
C ILE A 56 -29.92 -21.21 3.72
N THR A 57 -29.23 -20.21 3.19
CA THR A 57 -27.79 -20.16 3.03
C THR A 57 -27.26 -18.76 3.31
N GLY A 58 -25.99 -18.54 3.09
CA GLY A 58 -25.34 -17.26 3.30
C GLY A 58 -24.56 -17.18 4.60
N SER A 59 -23.63 -16.25 4.63
CA SER A 59 -22.70 -16.09 5.75
C SER A 59 -23.39 -15.81 7.11
N ILE A 60 -24.58 -15.22 7.09
CA ILE A 60 -25.43 -14.99 8.29
C ILE A 60 -26.58 -15.98 8.32
N GLY A 61 -27.07 -16.42 7.18
CA GLY A 61 -28.33 -17.20 7.06
C GLY A 61 -28.31 -18.52 7.76
N VAL A 62 -27.20 -19.26 7.72
CA VAL A 62 -27.09 -20.57 8.40
C VAL A 62 -27.36 -20.46 9.91
N ALA A 63 -26.91 -19.39 10.57
CA ALA A 63 -27.19 -19.14 11.98
C ALA A 63 -28.66 -18.80 12.28
N LEU A 64 -29.41 -18.33 11.29
CA LEU A 64 -30.84 -17.98 11.42
C LEU A 64 -31.78 -19.15 11.10
N ALA A 65 -31.26 -20.29 10.65
CA ALA A 65 -32.05 -21.41 10.14
C ALA A 65 -33.13 -21.87 11.12
N GLU A 66 -32.81 -22.08 12.39
CA GLU A 66 -33.79 -22.50 13.42
C GLU A 66 -34.85 -21.43 13.69
N ARG A 67 -34.42 -20.18 13.80
CA ARG A 67 -35.32 -19.03 14.07
C ARG A 67 -36.31 -18.78 12.94
N LEU A 68 -35.94 -19.16 11.72
CA LEU A 68 -36.77 -19.02 10.52
C LEU A 68 -37.43 -20.34 10.10
N ASP A 69 -37.28 -21.43 10.85
CA ASP A 69 -37.75 -22.77 10.51
C ASP A 69 -37.40 -23.14 9.06
N ALA A 70 -36.13 -22.94 8.69
CA ALA A 70 -35.59 -23.17 7.36
C ALA A 70 -34.51 -24.28 7.37
N ARG A 71 -34.29 -24.92 6.25
CA ARG A 71 -33.28 -25.97 6.06
C ARG A 71 -31.95 -25.34 5.68
N PRO A 72 -30.92 -25.42 6.50
CA PRO A 72 -29.64 -24.81 6.20
C PRO A 72 -28.84 -25.60 5.17
N VAL A 73 -28.12 -24.89 4.34
CA VAL A 73 -27.09 -25.43 3.44
C VAL A 73 -25.95 -24.40 3.33
N HIS A 74 -24.69 -24.87 3.32
CA HIS A 74 -23.56 -23.97 3.09
C HIS A 74 -23.54 -23.45 1.65
N GLU A 75 -22.96 -22.26 1.44
CA GLU A 75 -22.98 -21.55 0.15
C GLU A 75 -22.34 -22.37 -0.98
N VAL A 76 -21.16 -22.95 -0.80
CA VAL A 76 -20.46 -23.72 -1.84
C VAL A 76 -21.30 -24.90 -2.37
N PRO A 77 -21.84 -25.79 -1.52
CA PRO A 77 -22.78 -26.82 -1.98
C PRO A 77 -24.06 -26.26 -2.62
N ALA A 78 -24.60 -25.14 -2.11
CA ALA A 78 -25.78 -24.51 -2.69
C ALA A 78 -25.49 -24.02 -4.10
N VAL A 79 -24.41 -23.23 -4.29
CA VAL A 79 -23.99 -22.75 -5.62
C VAL A 79 -23.71 -23.91 -6.57
N ALA A 80 -22.95 -24.92 -6.15
CA ALA A 80 -22.67 -26.09 -6.98
C ALA A 80 -23.94 -26.83 -7.40
N LEU A 81 -24.95 -26.93 -6.50
CA LEU A 81 -26.23 -27.53 -6.81
C LEU A 81 -27.02 -26.74 -7.85
N ALA A 82 -27.08 -25.42 -7.72
CA ALA A 82 -27.76 -24.53 -8.67
C ALA A 82 -27.10 -24.61 -10.06
N VAL A 83 -25.75 -24.51 -10.11
CA VAL A 83 -25.01 -24.56 -11.37
C VAL A 83 -25.21 -25.89 -12.10
N ARG A 84 -25.06 -27.02 -11.39
CA ARG A 84 -25.31 -28.34 -12.00
C ARG A 84 -26.76 -28.55 -12.50
N SER A 85 -27.72 -27.83 -11.91
CA SER A 85 -29.11 -27.88 -12.32
C SER A 85 -29.41 -27.03 -13.55
N GLN A 86 -28.79 -25.84 -13.66
CA GLN A 86 -29.10 -24.88 -14.73
C GLN A 86 -28.04 -24.85 -15.85
N HIS A 87 -26.78 -25.14 -15.52
CA HIS A 87 -25.62 -25.08 -16.42
C HIS A 87 -24.69 -26.30 -16.25
N PRO A 88 -25.17 -27.52 -16.59
CA PRO A 88 -24.40 -28.74 -16.39
C PRO A 88 -23.10 -28.82 -17.22
N GLU A 89 -22.97 -27.97 -18.25
CA GLU A 89 -21.79 -27.87 -19.12
C GLU A 89 -20.61 -27.12 -18.50
N VAL A 90 -20.86 -26.37 -17.42
CA VAL A 90 -19.86 -25.48 -16.81
C VAL A 90 -18.77 -26.27 -16.08
N ALA A 91 -17.50 -25.99 -16.39
CA ALA A 91 -16.35 -26.62 -15.76
C ALA A 91 -15.83 -25.84 -14.54
N SER A 92 -15.96 -24.51 -14.55
CA SER A 92 -15.48 -23.66 -13.45
C SER A 92 -16.44 -22.52 -13.14
N VAL A 93 -16.51 -22.13 -11.86
CA VAL A 93 -17.33 -21.02 -11.38
C VAL A 93 -16.48 -20.03 -10.63
N VAL A 94 -16.61 -18.74 -10.95
CA VAL A 94 -16.04 -17.64 -10.14
C VAL A 94 -17.20 -16.86 -9.54
N GLU A 95 -17.31 -16.87 -8.23
CA GLU A 95 -18.33 -16.10 -7.51
C GLU A 95 -17.67 -14.94 -6.74
N LEU A 96 -18.15 -13.72 -6.97
CA LEU A 96 -17.77 -12.56 -6.16
C LEU A 96 -18.98 -12.12 -5.32
N GLY A 97 -18.86 -12.30 -4.01
CA GLY A 97 -19.83 -11.84 -3.03
C GLY A 97 -19.53 -10.42 -2.52
N GLY A 98 -20.22 -10.01 -1.46
CA GLY A 98 -19.99 -8.73 -0.78
C GLY A 98 -18.64 -8.69 -0.06
N GLN A 99 -18.28 -9.76 0.65
CA GLN A 99 -17.01 -9.87 1.40
C GLN A 99 -16.22 -11.14 1.11
N ASP A 100 -16.75 -12.04 0.31
CA ASP A 100 -16.13 -13.30 -0.05
C ASP A 100 -16.02 -13.45 -1.57
N ALA A 101 -15.00 -14.20 -1.97
CA ALA A 101 -14.78 -14.61 -3.35
C ALA A 101 -14.51 -16.11 -3.37
N LYS A 102 -15.06 -16.81 -4.35
CA LYS A 102 -14.95 -18.27 -4.47
C LYS A 102 -14.61 -18.68 -5.89
N LEU A 103 -13.80 -19.72 -6.00
CA LEU A 103 -13.48 -20.40 -7.25
C LEU A 103 -13.79 -21.88 -7.09
N LEU A 104 -14.75 -22.41 -7.86
CA LEU A 104 -15.14 -23.80 -7.84
C LEU A 104 -14.71 -24.48 -9.15
N PHE A 105 -14.11 -25.66 -9.03
CA PHE A 105 -13.79 -26.55 -10.14
C PHE A 105 -14.78 -27.71 -10.12
N LEU A 106 -15.78 -27.67 -11.03
CA LEU A 106 -16.89 -28.64 -11.03
C LEU A 106 -16.56 -29.99 -11.69
N ASP A 107 -15.45 -30.07 -12.41
CA ASP A 107 -14.87 -31.29 -12.98
C ASP A 107 -14.22 -32.19 -11.91
N ARG A 108 -14.01 -31.70 -10.70
CA ARG A 108 -13.49 -32.42 -9.55
C ARG A 108 -14.41 -32.23 -8.35
N ALA A 109 -14.97 -33.28 -7.81
CA ALA A 109 -15.87 -33.19 -6.67
C ALA A 109 -15.16 -32.64 -5.44
N GLY A 110 -15.67 -31.50 -4.89
CA GLY A 110 -15.21 -30.90 -3.65
C GLY A 110 -14.03 -29.92 -3.80
N ASP A 111 -13.60 -29.60 -5.02
CA ASP A 111 -12.48 -28.67 -5.25
C ASP A 111 -12.99 -27.21 -5.33
N ALA A 112 -12.99 -26.53 -4.21
CA ALA A 112 -13.39 -25.15 -4.07
C ALA A 112 -12.36 -24.36 -3.26
N GLU A 113 -11.97 -23.21 -3.76
CA GLU A 113 -11.12 -22.24 -3.07
C GLU A 113 -11.93 -21.02 -2.70
N MET A 114 -11.65 -20.50 -1.52
CA MET A 114 -12.26 -19.25 -1.03
C MET A 114 -11.14 -18.31 -0.55
N ASN A 115 -11.41 -17.00 -0.62
CA ASN A 115 -10.55 -16.04 0.03
C ASN A 115 -10.58 -16.27 1.55
N ASP A 116 -9.44 -16.00 2.20
CA ASP A 116 -9.34 -16.00 3.67
C ASP A 116 -10.14 -14.81 4.25
N ARG A 117 -9.66 -14.22 5.37
CA ARG A 117 -10.28 -13.03 5.97
C ARG A 117 -10.22 -11.76 5.12
N CYS A 118 -9.39 -11.75 4.07
CA CYS A 118 -9.18 -10.56 3.24
C CYS A 118 -10.24 -10.45 2.14
N ALA A 119 -11.18 -9.54 2.31
CA ALA A 119 -12.22 -9.21 1.31
C ALA A 119 -11.71 -8.32 0.16
N ALA A 120 -10.43 -8.29 -0.10
CA ALA A 120 -9.78 -7.32 -0.99
C ALA A 120 -10.17 -7.41 -2.48
N GLY A 121 -10.77 -8.46 -2.92
CA GLY A 121 -11.24 -8.64 -4.31
C GLY A 121 -12.75 -8.77 -4.43
N THR A 122 -13.51 -8.16 -3.54
CA THR A 122 -14.95 -8.40 -3.38
C THR A 122 -15.81 -7.15 -3.59
N GLY A 123 -17.13 -7.31 -3.57
CA GLY A 123 -18.09 -6.24 -3.77
C GLY A 123 -17.93 -5.08 -2.80
N ALA A 124 -17.65 -5.33 -1.53
CA ALA A 124 -17.45 -4.27 -0.54
C ALA A 124 -16.25 -3.36 -0.87
N THR A 125 -15.19 -3.93 -1.40
CA THR A 125 -14.03 -3.15 -1.87
C THR A 125 -14.39 -2.32 -3.11
N ILE A 126 -15.13 -2.90 -4.05
CA ILE A 126 -15.61 -2.20 -5.26
C ILE A 126 -16.50 -1.01 -4.87
N ASP A 127 -17.51 -1.22 -4.01
CA ASP A 127 -18.43 -0.18 -3.55
C ASP A 127 -17.69 0.97 -2.85
N ARG A 128 -16.71 0.62 -2.00
CA ARG A 128 -15.89 1.60 -1.28
C ARG A 128 -15.07 2.46 -2.23
N ILE A 129 -14.39 1.84 -3.21
CA ILE A 129 -13.54 2.56 -4.15
C ILE A 129 -14.38 3.36 -5.14
N ALA A 130 -15.52 2.85 -5.64
CA ALA A 130 -16.44 3.58 -6.49
C ALA A 130 -16.94 4.87 -5.81
N ALA A 131 -17.34 4.77 -4.54
CA ALA A 131 -17.74 5.93 -3.74
C ALA A 131 -16.58 6.94 -3.56
N ARG A 132 -15.33 6.46 -3.46
CA ARG A 132 -14.14 7.31 -3.38
C ARG A 132 -13.84 8.03 -4.69
N LEU A 133 -14.11 7.40 -5.82
CA LEU A 133 -13.96 7.99 -7.14
C LEU A 133 -15.12 8.96 -7.50
N GLY A 134 -16.12 9.10 -6.62
CA GLY A 134 -17.29 9.94 -6.85
C GLY A 134 -18.25 9.39 -7.91
N LEU A 135 -18.16 8.10 -8.22
CA LEU A 135 -19.02 7.45 -9.20
C LEU A 135 -20.37 7.06 -8.57
N ALA A 136 -21.47 7.45 -9.20
CA ALA A 136 -22.81 7.09 -8.75
C ALA A 136 -23.13 5.62 -9.11
N GLU A 137 -23.97 4.96 -8.30
CA GLU A 137 -24.31 3.53 -8.51
C GLU A 137 -24.93 3.27 -9.90
N ASP A 138 -25.68 4.23 -10.45
CA ASP A 138 -26.31 4.14 -11.78
C ASP A 138 -25.33 4.37 -12.94
N GLU A 139 -24.14 4.90 -12.69
CA GLU A 139 -23.06 5.10 -13.67
C GLU A 139 -22.24 3.82 -13.85
N LEU A 140 -22.01 3.06 -12.78
CA LEU A 140 -21.13 1.89 -12.77
C LEU A 140 -21.47 0.84 -13.85
N PRO A 141 -22.75 0.49 -14.12
CA PRO A 141 -23.09 -0.49 -15.17
C PRO A 141 -22.75 -0.03 -16.59
N ARG A 142 -22.50 1.28 -16.79
CA ARG A 142 -22.16 1.85 -18.10
C ARG A 142 -20.66 1.84 -18.40
N ILE A 143 -19.84 1.66 -17.36
CA ILE A 143 -18.38 1.62 -17.51
C ILE A 143 -17.95 0.37 -18.28
N ARG A 144 -17.03 0.54 -19.22
CA ARG A 144 -16.47 -0.52 -20.06
C ARG A 144 -14.96 -0.57 -19.90
N LEU A 145 -14.40 -1.71 -20.18
CA LEU A 145 -12.94 -1.90 -20.11
C LEU A 145 -12.26 -1.08 -21.21
N ARG A 146 -11.41 -0.13 -20.81
CA ARG A 146 -10.70 0.76 -21.71
C ARG A 146 -9.39 1.25 -21.09
N GLY A 147 -8.52 1.82 -21.93
CA GLY A 147 -7.26 2.42 -21.48
C GLY A 147 -6.24 1.41 -20.97
N ASP A 148 -5.03 1.91 -20.69
CA ASP A 148 -3.88 1.12 -20.22
C ASP A 148 -3.48 1.48 -18.78
N LEU A 149 -4.33 2.23 -18.06
CA LEU A 149 -4.10 2.54 -16.66
C LEU A 149 -4.03 1.26 -15.83
N ARG A 150 -3.18 1.28 -14.82
CA ARG A 150 -2.95 0.13 -13.95
C ARG A 150 -3.09 0.52 -12.49
N VAL A 151 -3.70 -0.38 -11.73
CA VAL A 151 -3.91 -0.32 -10.30
C VAL A 151 -3.27 -1.57 -9.69
N ALA A 152 -2.67 -1.46 -8.51
CA ALA A 152 -2.03 -2.58 -7.84
C ALA A 152 -3.01 -3.70 -7.51
N ALA A 153 -2.68 -4.92 -7.93
CA ALA A 153 -3.50 -6.11 -7.74
C ALA A 153 -3.13 -6.86 -6.44
N LYS A 154 -3.03 -6.16 -5.31
CA LYS A 154 -2.55 -6.74 -4.04
C LYS A 154 -3.62 -6.93 -3.00
N CYS A 155 -4.25 -5.84 -2.63
CA CYS A 155 -5.33 -5.80 -1.68
C CYS A 155 -6.17 -4.55 -1.90
N GLY A 156 -7.40 -4.53 -1.36
CA GLY A 156 -8.34 -3.44 -1.56
C GLY A 156 -7.86 -2.08 -1.04
N VAL A 157 -6.96 -2.05 -0.06
CA VAL A 157 -6.44 -0.79 0.49
C VAL A 157 -5.40 -0.17 -0.44
N PHE A 158 -4.47 -0.97 -0.95
CA PHE A 158 -3.50 -0.52 -1.95
C PHE A 158 -4.19 -0.10 -3.25
N ALA A 159 -5.14 -0.90 -3.74
CA ALA A 159 -5.93 -0.56 -4.91
C ALA A 159 -6.68 0.77 -4.74
N GLU A 160 -7.27 1.02 -3.57
CA GLU A 160 -7.95 2.28 -3.25
C GLU A 160 -6.99 3.47 -3.32
N THR A 161 -5.80 3.35 -2.72
CA THR A 161 -4.79 4.40 -2.73
C THR A 161 -4.30 4.70 -4.15
N ASP A 162 -4.04 3.68 -4.95
CA ASP A 162 -3.62 3.85 -6.34
C ASP A 162 -4.71 4.51 -7.17
N CYS A 163 -5.97 4.13 -6.99
CA CYS A 163 -7.11 4.76 -7.66
C CYS A 163 -7.17 6.26 -7.36
N VAL A 164 -7.07 6.62 -6.08
CA VAL A 164 -7.07 8.04 -5.67
C VAL A 164 -5.87 8.78 -6.26
N ASN A 165 -4.67 8.20 -6.20
CA ASN A 165 -3.47 8.82 -6.76
C ASN A 165 -3.56 9.04 -8.29
N LEU A 166 -4.19 8.13 -9.04
CA LEU A 166 -4.38 8.28 -10.48
C LEU A 166 -5.33 9.44 -10.78
N VAL A 167 -6.41 9.56 -10.01
CA VAL A 167 -7.36 10.65 -10.17
C VAL A 167 -6.74 12.00 -9.76
N ASP A 168 -6.00 12.06 -8.67
CA ASP A 168 -5.26 13.27 -8.24
C ASP A 168 -4.24 13.75 -9.30
N ARG A 169 -3.80 12.84 -10.17
CA ARG A 169 -2.95 13.13 -11.33
C ARG A 169 -3.72 13.46 -12.60
N GLY A 170 -5.06 13.54 -12.52
CA GLY A 170 -5.93 13.96 -13.62
C GLY A 170 -6.46 12.82 -14.50
N ALA A 171 -6.34 11.55 -14.09
CA ALA A 171 -7.00 10.44 -14.78
C ALA A 171 -8.52 10.50 -14.57
N ALA A 172 -9.30 10.13 -15.60
CA ALA A 172 -10.75 10.10 -15.50
C ALA A 172 -11.21 8.99 -14.53
N PRO A 173 -12.15 9.25 -13.61
CA PRO A 173 -12.62 8.27 -12.64
C PRO A 173 -13.09 6.94 -13.26
N GLU A 174 -13.75 6.98 -14.41
CA GLU A 174 -14.25 5.79 -15.13
C GLU A 174 -13.10 4.95 -15.70
N GLU A 175 -12.01 5.58 -16.16
CA GLU A 175 -10.81 4.86 -16.62
C GLU A 175 -10.07 4.20 -15.46
N VAL A 176 -10.01 4.90 -14.32
CA VAL A 176 -9.42 4.35 -13.09
C VAL A 176 -10.26 3.19 -12.58
N PHE A 177 -11.60 3.26 -12.65
CA PHE A 177 -12.48 2.16 -12.28
C PHE A 177 -12.32 0.95 -13.23
N ALA A 178 -12.12 1.17 -14.52
CA ALA A 178 -11.81 0.09 -15.47
C ALA A 178 -10.46 -0.59 -15.14
N ALA A 179 -9.45 0.18 -14.75
CA ALA A 179 -8.17 -0.35 -14.27
C ALA A 179 -8.32 -1.13 -12.95
N LEU A 180 -9.16 -0.67 -12.03
CA LEU A 180 -9.52 -1.38 -10.81
C LEU A 180 -10.17 -2.74 -11.12
N ALA A 181 -11.08 -2.81 -12.10
CA ALA A 181 -11.70 -4.07 -12.49
C ALA A 181 -10.66 -5.11 -12.95
N ARG A 182 -9.66 -4.69 -13.75
CA ARG A 182 -8.51 -5.56 -14.09
C ARG A 182 -7.74 -6.02 -12.85
N ALA A 183 -7.43 -5.11 -11.93
CA ALA A 183 -6.69 -5.42 -10.71
C ALA A 183 -7.43 -6.44 -9.83
N ILE A 184 -8.74 -6.28 -9.65
CA ILE A 184 -9.60 -7.21 -8.90
C ILE A 184 -9.58 -8.61 -9.52
N VAL A 185 -9.71 -8.71 -10.85
CA VAL A 185 -9.67 -9.98 -11.55
C VAL A 185 -8.29 -10.66 -11.39
N LEU A 186 -7.20 -9.94 -11.61
CA LEU A 186 -5.84 -10.46 -11.45
C LEU A 186 -5.57 -10.92 -10.01
N GLN A 187 -6.03 -10.17 -9.03
CA GLN A 187 -5.90 -10.53 -7.62
C GLN A 187 -6.67 -11.81 -7.29
N ASN A 188 -7.94 -11.91 -7.71
CA ASN A 188 -8.73 -13.13 -7.48
C ASN A 188 -8.13 -14.34 -8.20
N LEU A 189 -7.65 -14.16 -9.43
CA LEU A 189 -6.97 -15.23 -10.16
C LEU A 189 -5.69 -15.69 -9.46
N ALA A 190 -4.91 -14.77 -8.89
CA ALA A 190 -3.70 -15.09 -8.15
C ALA A 190 -3.99 -15.80 -6.80
N VAL A 191 -4.92 -15.24 -6.01
CA VAL A 191 -5.23 -15.69 -4.65
C VAL A 191 -6.05 -17.00 -4.65
N LEU A 192 -7.15 -17.05 -5.43
CA LEU A 192 -8.03 -18.22 -5.50
C LEU A 192 -7.49 -19.29 -6.44
N GLY A 193 -6.90 -18.89 -7.55
CA GLY A 193 -6.33 -19.83 -8.51
C GLY A 193 -5.15 -20.59 -7.93
N ARG A 194 -4.36 -19.95 -7.07
CA ARG A 194 -3.10 -20.51 -6.55
C ARG A 194 -2.26 -21.13 -7.68
N GLY A 195 -2.25 -20.41 -8.83
CA GLY A 195 -1.62 -20.81 -10.07
C GLY A 195 -2.42 -21.82 -10.92
N ARG A 196 -3.59 -22.26 -10.52
CA ARG A 196 -4.53 -22.95 -11.41
C ARG A 196 -5.34 -21.90 -12.18
N VAL A 197 -5.67 -22.20 -13.41
CA VAL A 197 -6.55 -21.36 -14.24
C VAL A 197 -7.89 -22.03 -14.38
N PRO A 198 -9.01 -21.30 -14.17
CA PRO A 198 -10.35 -21.80 -14.45
C PRO A 198 -10.45 -22.38 -15.86
N ARG A 199 -11.02 -23.59 -15.97
CA ARG A 199 -11.24 -24.25 -17.26
C ARG A 199 -12.55 -23.79 -17.88
N PRO A 200 -12.59 -23.54 -19.19
CA PRO A 200 -13.82 -23.18 -19.85
C PRO A 200 -14.78 -24.38 -19.98
N PRO A 201 -16.10 -24.16 -20.02
CA PRO A 201 -16.81 -22.90 -19.82
C PRO A 201 -16.72 -22.39 -18.39
N VAL A 202 -16.54 -21.04 -18.25
CA VAL A 202 -16.45 -20.38 -16.94
C VAL A 202 -17.71 -19.55 -16.68
N LEU A 203 -18.35 -19.79 -15.55
CA LEU A 203 -19.53 -19.06 -15.10
C LEU A 203 -19.14 -18.02 -14.06
N LEU A 204 -19.59 -16.78 -14.26
CA LEU A 204 -19.36 -15.66 -13.36
C LEU A 204 -20.62 -15.38 -12.54
N LEU A 205 -20.54 -15.52 -11.21
CA LEU A 205 -21.67 -15.39 -10.29
C LEU A 205 -21.41 -14.28 -9.25
N GLY A 206 -22.47 -13.94 -8.53
CA GLY A 206 -22.46 -12.94 -7.46
C GLY A 206 -22.88 -11.55 -7.92
N GLY A 207 -23.19 -10.67 -6.96
CA GLY A 207 -23.67 -9.31 -7.22
C GLY A 207 -22.78 -8.47 -8.11
N PRO A 208 -21.46 -8.39 -7.84
CA PRO A 208 -20.54 -7.62 -8.67
C PRO A 208 -20.57 -8.04 -10.15
N HIS A 209 -20.56 -9.32 -10.45
CA HIS A 209 -20.63 -9.79 -11.84
C HIS A 209 -21.99 -9.52 -12.50
N ALA A 210 -23.08 -9.58 -11.71
CA ALA A 210 -24.43 -9.33 -12.22
C ALA A 210 -24.65 -7.87 -12.62
N HIS A 211 -24.00 -6.92 -11.92
CA HIS A 211 -24.24 -5.49 -12.08
C HIS A 211 -23.13 -4.72 -12.80
N LEU A 212 -21.92 -5.28 -12.89
CA LEU A 212 -20.73 -4.61 -13.43
C LEU A 212 -20.16 -5.34 -14.65
N PRO A 213 -20.62 -5.03 -15.87
CA PRO A 213 -20.14 -5.69 -17.10
C PRO A 213 -18.63 -5.58 -17.31
N VAL A 214 -18.00 -4.51 -16.84
CA VAL A 214 -16.54 -4.29 -16.89
C VAL A 214 -15.74 -5.42 -16.23
N LEU A 215 -16.28 -6.06 -15.17
CA LEU A 215 -15.63 -7.21 -14.53
C LEU A 215 -15.65 -8.44 -15.45
N ALA A 216 -16.77 -8.70 -16.13
CA ALA A 216 -16.84 -9.81 -17.06
C ALA A 216 -15.91 -9.62 -18.27
N GLU A 217 -15.76 -8.39 -18.74
CA GLU A 217 -14.80 -8.02 -19.79
C GLU A 217 -13.35 -8.28 -19.29
N ALA A 218 -13.02 -7.85 -18.07
CA ALA A 218 -11.70 -8.07 -17.47
C ALA A 218 -11.40 -9.58 -17.26
N TRP A 219 -12.39 -10.38 -16.86
CA TRP A 219 -12.24 -11.85 -16.78
C TRP A 219 -11.95 -12.49 -18.14
N ARG A 220 -12.65 -12.06 -19.20
CA ARG A 220 -12.39 -12.58 -20.57
C ARG A 220 -10.99 -12.24 -21.03
N GLU A 221 -10.51 -11.00 -20.79
CA GLU A 221 -9.15 -10.57 -21.10
C GLU A 221 -8.11 -11.42 -20.34
N ALA A 222 -8.24 -11.52 -19.01
CA ALA A 222 -7.27 -12.21 -18.17
C ALA A 222 -7.22 -13.73 -18.42
N LEU A 223 -8.39 -14.38 -18.57
CA LEU A 223 -8.46 -15.81 -18.85
C LEU A 223 -8.01 -16.14 -20.27
N GLY A 224 -8.33 -15.30 -21.26
CA GLY A 224 -7.87 -15.46 -22.64
C GLY A 224 -6.34 -15.48 -22.73
N GLY A 225 -5.67 -14.54 -22.06
CA GLY A 225 -4.21 -14.50 -21.93
C GLY A 225 -3.67 -15.74 -21.20
N ALA A 226 -4.25 -16.07 -20.04
CA ALA A 226 -3.80 -17.21 -19.24
C ALA A 226 -4.01 -18.56 -19.92
N TRP A 227 -5.03 -18.74 -20.73
CA TRP A 227 -5.25 -19.94 -21.54
C TRP A 227 -4.27 -20.05 -22.70
N ALA A 228 -4.01 -18.93 -23.40
CA ALA A 228 -3.04 -18.88 -24.49
C ALA A 228 -1.64 -19.26 -24.00
N ASP A 229 -1.21 -18.69 -22.87
CA ASP A 229 0.10 -18.98 -22.24
C ASP A 229 0.26 -20.48 -21.88
N ARG A 230 -0.84 -21.18 -21.60
CA ARG A 230 -0.83 -22.59 -21.19
C ARG A 230 -1.21 -23.58 -22.31
N GLY A 231 -1.51 -23.10 -23.51
CA GLY A 231 -1.99 -23.93 -24.61
C GLY A 231 -3.36 -24.57 -24.33
N VAL A 232 -4.17 -23.94 -23.48
CA VAL A 232 -5.56 -24.36 -23.22
C VAL A 232 -6.44 -23.71 -24.28
N ALA A 233 -7.35 -24.52 -24.89
CA ALA A 233 -8.30 -23.96 -25.84
C ALA A 233 -9.19 -22.91 -25.17
N ALA A 234 -9.32 -21.73 -25.77
CA ALA A 234 -10.22 -20.70 -25.28
C ALA A 234 -11.69 -21.16 -25.35
N GLY A 235 -12.51 -20.70 -24.41
CA GLY A 235 -13.91 -21.03 -24.36
C GLY A 235 -14.78 -19.97 -23.69
N PRO A 236 -16.08 -20.20 -23.53
CA PRO A 236 -17.02 -19.21 -23.00
C PRO A 236 -16.69 -18.76 -21.58
N VAL A 237 -16.77 -17.43 -21.34
CA VAL A 237 -16.81 -16.79 -20.02
C VAL A 237 -18.05 -15.91 -19.99
N PHE A 238 -19.04 -16.23 -19.18
CA PHE A 238 -20.32 -15.56 -19.21
C PHE A 238 -20.97 -15.39 -17.83
N VAL A 239 -21.86 -14.41 -17.76
CA VAL A 239 -22.69 -14.12 -16.60
C VAL A 239 -24.09 -14.63 -16.93
N PRO A 240 -24.64 -15.58 -16.17
CA PRO A 240 -26.00 -16.12 -16.45
C PRO A 240 -27.08 -15.14 -15.96
N ALA A 241 -28.33 -15.37 -16.39
CA ALA A 241 -29.48 -14.77 -15.74
C ALA A 241 -29.46 -15.15 -14.24
N TYR A 242 -29.92 -14.22 -13.40
CA TYR A 242 -29.93 -14.42 -11.94
C TYR A 242 -28.55 -14.70 -11.28
N ALA A 243 -27.45 -14.27 -11.89
CA ALA A 243 -26.10 -14.51 -11.40
C ALA A 243 -25.89 -14.17 -9.91
N ALA A 244 -26.60 -13.17 -9.40
CA ALA A 244 -26.56 -12.79 -7.98
C ALA A 244 -27.32 -13.76 -7.06
N LEU A 245 -28.15 -14.67 -7.58
CA LEU A 245 -29.14 -15.42 -6.82
C LEU A 245 -28.83 -16.93 -6.73
N PHE A 246 -27.74 -17.40 -7.33
CA PHE A 246 -27.44 -18.84 -7.42
C PHE A 246 -27.33 -19.52 -6.05
N ALA A 247 -26.80 -18.84 -5.03
CA ALA A 247 -26.79 -19.38 -3.68
C ALA A 247 -28.21 -19.61 -3.12
N ALA A 248 -29.12 -18.63 -3.30
CA ALA A 248 -30.51 -18.77 -2.90
C ALA A 248 -31.26 -19.84 -3.73
N ILE A 249 -31.01 -19.93 -5.05
CA ILE A 249 -31.56 -20.99 -5.91
C ILE A 249 -31.11 -22.35 -5.39
N GLY A 250 -29.85 -22.51 -5.10
CA GLY A 250 -29.30 -23.76 -4.54
C GLY A 250 -29.91 -24.13 -3.20
N ALA A 251 -30.14 -23.15 -2.32
CA ALA A 251 -30.84 -23.35 -1.06
C ALA A 251 -32.30 -23.83 -1.28
N ALA A 252 -33.02 -23.24 -2.23
CA ALA A 252 -34.38 -23.69 -2.60
C ALA A 252 -34.38 -25.15 -3.12
N LEU A 253 -33.44 -25.46 -4.02
CA LEU A 253 -33.29 -26.82 -4.58
C LEU A 253 -32.91 -27.85 -3.50
N HIS A 254 -32.05 -27.45 -2.57
CA HIS A 254 -31.67 -28.28 -1.41
C HIS A 254 -32.89 -28.59 -0.52
N ALA A 255 -33.68 -27.58 -0.22
CA ALA A 255 -34.89 -27.75 0.58
C ALA A 255 -35.92 -28.68 -0.11
N ALA A 256 -36.08 -28.58 -1.43
CA ALA A 256 -37.00 -29.43 -2.23
C ALA A 256 -36.63 -30.92 -2.19
N ARG A 257 -35.31 -31.23 -2.11
CA ARG A 257 -34.83 -32.62 -2.08
C ARG A 257 -35.13 -33.39 -0.78
N GLY A 258 -35.72 -32.73 0.22
CA GLY A 258 -36.05 -33.41 1.50
C GLY A 258 -34.83 -33.87 2.29
N ALA A 259 -33.65 -33.37 2.00
CA ALA A 259 -32.39 -33.76 2.61
C ALA A 259 -32.43 -33.67 4.15
N ARG A 260 -31.89 -34.70 4.84
CA ARG A 260 -31.82 -34.80 6.29
C ARG A 260 -31.14 -33.56 6.87
N ARG A 261 -31.70 -33.00 7.95
CA ARG A 261 -31.03 -31.93 8.71
C ARG A 261 -29.64 -32.43 9.08
N LEU A 262 -28.60 -31.91 8.49
CA LEU A 262 -27.24 -32.10 9.01
C LEU A 262 -27.19 -31.38 10.38
N PRO A 263 -26.66 -32.02 11.42
CA PRO A 263 -26.42 -31.31 12.66
C PRO A 263 -25.50 -30.12 12.30
N ILE A 264 -25.98 -28.91 12.47
CA ILE A 264 -25.11 -27.75 12.47
C ILE A 264 -24.33 -27.90 13.76
N VAL A 265 -23.03 -28.15 13.65
CA VAL A 265 -22.11 -27.81 14.72
C VAL A 265 -22.11 -26.29 14.72
N SER A 266 -23.09 -25.70 15.40
CA SER A 266 -22.94 -24.32 15.88
C SER A 266 -21.76 -24.41 16.83
N GLY A 267 -20.55 -24.13 16.34
CA GLY A 267 -19.53 -23.67 17.25
C GLY A 267 -20.19 -22.52 17.98
N VAL A 268 -20.40 -22.69 19.28
CA VAL A 268 -20.72 -21.59 20.19
C VAL A 268 -19.58 -20.60 19.92
N LEU A 269 -19.83 -19.64 19.07
CA LEU A 269 -18.98 -18.47 19.00
C LEU A 269 -19.14 -17.88 20.40
N ASP A 270 -18.10 -18.03 21.23
CA ASP A 270 -18.05 -17.28 22.49
C ASP A 270 -18.42 -15.84 22.14
N GLU A 271 -19.35 -15.28 22.93
CA GLU A 271 -19.78 -13.91 22.70
C GLU A 271 -18.52 -13.01 22.62
N PRO A 272 -18.32 -12.26 21.55
CA PRO A 272 -17.12 -11.46 21.44
C PRO A 272 -16.95 -10.56 22.65
N PRO A 273 -15.74 -10.41 23.21
CA PRO A 273 -15.53 -9.65 24.43
C PRO A 273 -15.99 -8.21 24.24
N ALA A 274 -16.88 -7.76 25.11
CA ALA A 274 -17.40 -6.39 25.14
C ALA A 274 -17.28 -5.82 26.55
N ALA A 275 -16.92 -4.56 26.67
CA ALA A 275 -16.92 -3.83 27.94
C ALA A 275 -18.19 -2.96 28.05
N PRO A 276 -18.67 -2.67 29.24
CA PRO A 276 -19.66 -1.60 29.44
C PRO A 276 -19.15 -0.28 28.86
N ALA A 277 -20.03 0.49 28.25
CA ALA A 277 -19.64 1.80 27.72
C ALA A 277 -19.15 2.73 28.86
N PRO A 278 -18.04 3.44 28.66
CA PRO A 278 -17.50 4.33 29.68
C PRO A 278 -18.45 5.50 29.95
N ARG A 279 -18.74 5.75 31.22
CA ARG A 279 -19.48 6.95 31.64
C ARG A 279 -18.55 8.16 31.60
N ARG A 280 -18.80 9.11 30.71
CA ARG A 280 -17.99 10.32 30.53
C ARG A 280 -18.68 11.55 31.14
N ASP A 281 -17.88 12.42 31.77
CA ASP A 281 -18.38 13.71 32.24
C ASP A 281 -18.79 14.58 31.02
N PRO A 282 -20.03 15.12 30.98
CA PRO A 282 -20.47 16.00 29.90
C PRO A 282 -19.57 17.23 29.68
N ARG A 283 -18.97 17.78 30.75
CA ARG A 283 -18.03 18.91 30.65
C ARG A 283 -16.73 18.51 29.96
N ALA A 284 -16.20 17.32 30.28
CA ALA A 284 -15.02 16.77 29.64
C ALA A 284 -15.29 16.47 28.14
N LEU A 285 -16.47 15.95 27.80
CA LEU A 285 -16.88 15.78 26.41
C LEU A 285 -16.99 17.13 25.67
N ALA A 286 -17.61 18.15 26.30
CA ALA A 286 -17.75 19.46 25.68
C ALA A 286 -16.39 20.13 25.40
N SER A 287 -15.36 19.87 26.23
CA SER A 287 -14.01 20.39 26.01
C SER A 287 -13.30 19.77 24.80
N LEU A 288 -13.74 18.62 24.35
CA LEU A 288 -13.21 17.90 23.18
C LEU A 288 -14.02 18.19 21.90
N ALA A 289 -15.14 18.90 21.99
CA ALA A 289 -15.94 19.21 20.81
C ALA A 289 -15.24 20.22 19.91
N ALA A 290 -15.22 19.92 18.61
CA ALA A 290 -14.81 20.88 17.60
C ALA A 290 -15.75 22.09 17.60
N ARG A 291 -15.23 23.25 17.22
CA ARG A 291 -16.06 24.46 17.03
C ARG A 291 -16.76 24.38 15.67
N ASP A 292 -17.96 24.90 15.62
CA ASP A 292 -18.63 25.10 14.36
C ASP A 292 -17.89 26.12 13.49
N GLU A 293 -18.18 26.11 12.18
CA GLU A 293 -17.59 27.05 11.23
C GLU A 293 -17.80 28.49 11.67
N PRO A 294 -16.76 29.35 11.50
CA PRO A 294 -16.85 30.73 11.98
C PRO A 294 -17.95 31.47 11.25
N ASP A 295 -18.74 32.20 12.02
CA ASP A 295 -19.67 33.19 11.52
C ASP A 295 -18.93 34.35 10.84
N LEU A 296 -19.38 34.74 9.70
CA LEU A 296 -18.70 35.43 8.65
C LEU A 296 -18.43 36.88 8.81
N LEU A 297 -17.39 37.31 8.18
CA LEU A 297 -17.11 38.49 7.39
C LEU A 297 -18.10 39.64 7.59
N GLY A 298 -17.83 40.57 8.47
CA GLY A 298 -18.44 41.91 8.43
C GLY A 298 -17.97 42.72 7.20
N ALA A 299 -18.58 43.87 6.91
CA ALA A 299 -18.29 44.69 5.74
C ALA A 299 -16.82 45.19 5.61
N ASP A 300 -16.01 45.08 6.68
CA ASP A 300 -14.58 45.45 6.70
C ASP A 300 -13.61 44.32 6.40
N VAL A 301 -13.81 43.57 5.31
CA VAL A 301 -12.86 42.53 4.94
C VAL A 301 -11.76 43.08 4.05
N ALA A 302 -10.77 43.71 4.68
CA ALA A 302 -9.55 44.09 3.98
C ALA A 302 -8.43 43.06 4.26
N HIS A 303 -7.81 42.55 3.17
CA HIS A 303 -6.60 41.71 3.20
C HIS A 303 -6.72 40.35 3.89
N LEU A 304 -7.36 39.39 3.23
CA LEU A 304 -7.42 37.98 3.67
C LEU A 304 -6.20 37.20 3.24
N HIS A 305 -5.68 36.36 4.15
CA HIS A 305 -4.66 35.38 3.91
C HIS A 305 -5.33 34.02 3.70
N LEU A 306 -5.18 33.43 2.50
CA LEU A 306 -5.87 32.21 2.12
C LEU A 306 -4.96 30.99 2.27
N GLY A 307 -5.53 29.89 2.72
CA GLY A 307 -4.91 28.58 2.69
C GLY A 307 -5.83 27.57 2.04
N ILE A 308 -5.31 26.86 1.06
CA ILE A 308 -6.01 25.75 0.39
C ILE A 308 -5.32 24.45 0.75
N ASP A 309 -6.09 23.51 1.28
CA ASP A 309 -5.68 22.12 1.48
C ASP A 309 -6.42 21.24 0.46
N ALA A 310 -5.68 20.86 -0.57
CA ALA A 310 -6.15 20.01 -1.66
C ALA A 310 -5.90 18.54 -1.32
N GLY A 311 -6.65 18.03 -0.35
CA GLY A 311 -6.56 16.63 0.07
C GLY A 311 -7.24 15.66 -0.89
N SER A 312 -6.88 14.38 -0.81
CA SER A 312 -7.42 13.31 -1.66
C SER A 312 -8.90 13.00 -1.41
N THR A 313 -9.38 13.22 -0.19
CA THR A 313 -10.79 12.98 0.20
C THR A 313 -11.63 14.24 0.22
N THR A 314 -11.01 15.34 0.61
CA THR A 314 -11.71 16.58 0.91
C THR A 314 -10.86 17.76 0.48
N SER A 315 -11.50 18.78 -0.06
CA SER A 315 -10.90 20.07 -0.39
C SER A 315 -11.35 21.09 0.64
N LYS A 316 -10.41 21.87 1.17
CA LYS A 316 -10.64 22.87 2.20
C LYS A 316 -10.04 24.21 1.78
N LEU A 317 -10.69 25.27 2.17
CA LEU A 317 -10.17 26.63 2.08
C LEU A 317 -10.46 27.37 3.37
N VAL A 318 -9.46 28.02 3.90
CA VAL A 318 -9.63 28.97 5.00
C VAL A 318 -9.20 30.37 4.56
N ALA A 319 -9.84 31.38 5.12
CA ALA A 319 -9.42 32.75 5.02
C ALA A 319 -9.15 33.31 6.43
N LEU A 320 -7.93 33.76 6.65
CA LEU A 320 -7.48 34.36 7.90
C LEU A 320 -7.42 35.89 7.78
N ASP A 321 -7.71 36.59 8.88
CA ASP A 321 -7.42 38.03 9.00
C ASP A 321 -5.92 38.26 9.31
N GLY A 322 -5.52 39.55 9.36
CA GLY A 322 -4.13 39.90 9.68
C GLY A 322 -3.67 39.55 11.11
N ALA A 323 -4.58 39.09 11.97
CA ALA A 323 -4.27 38.53 13.28
C ALA A 323 -4.23 36.99 13.30
N GLY A 324 -4.39 36.34 12.14
CA GLY A 324 -4.39 34.87 11.99
C GLY A 324 -5.70 34.19 12.44
N ARG A 325 -6.78 34.96 12.67
CA ARG A 325 -8.07 34.39 13.08
C ARG A 325 -8.84 33.94 11.85
N VAL A 326 -9.47 32.74 11.95
CA VAL A 326 -10.32 32.19 10.89
C VAL A 326 -11.59 33.04 10.73
N ARG A 327 -11.76 33.63 9.55
CA ARG A 327 -12.89 34.47 9.18
C ARG A 327 -13.86 33.80 8.21
N PHE A 328 -13.36 32.83 7.49
CA PHE A 328 -14.14 31.96 6.59
C PHE A 328 -13.48 30.60 6.50
N ALA A 329 -14.32 29.58 6.43
CA ALA A 329 -13.92 28.21 6.14
C ALA A 329 -14.86 27.59 5.11
N SER A 330 -14.32 26.77 4.24
CA SER A 330 -15.09 25.95 3.31
C SER A 330 -14.49 24.56 3.25
N TYR A 331 -15.29 23.56 3.54
CA TYR A 331 -14.94 22.15 3.57
C TYR A 331 -15.92 21.36 2.70
N ALA A 332 -15.43 20.55 1.78
CA ALA A 332 -16.30 19.68 0.98
C ALA A 332 -15.55 18.43 0.51
N PRO A 333 -16.28 17.34 0.16
CA PRO A 333 -15.70 16.21 -0.51
C PRO A 333 -14.94 16.62 -1.77
N SER A 334 -13.78 16.00 -2.02
CA SER A 334 -13.04 16.16 -3.26
C SER A 334 -13.85 15.51 -4.40
N ARG A 335 -13.85 16.18 -5.56
CA ARG A 335 -14.41 15.68 -6.82
C ARG A 335 -13.34 15.12 -7.74
N ALA A 336 -12.19 14.77 -7.16
CA ALA A 336 -11.06 14.20 -7.87
C ALA A 336 -10.41 15.15 -8.90
N ASN A 337 -10.64 16.44 -8.77
CA ASN A 337 -9.96 17.50 -9.53
C ASN A 337 -9.54 18.63 -8.59
N PRO A 338 -8.27 18.65 -8.11
CA PRO A 338 -7.80 19.59 -7.11
C PRO A 338 -7.98 21.07 -7.50
N VAL A 339 -7.87 21.39 -8.80
CA VAL A 339 -8.00 22.77 -9.29
C VAL A 339 -9.45 23.21 -9.34
N ASP A 340 -10.35 22.34 -9.82
CA ASP A 340 -11.79 22.65 -9.84
C ASP A 340 -12.38 22.70 -8.43
N ASP A 341 -11.89 21.84 -7.54
CA ASP A 341 -12.26 21.88 -6.12
C ASP A 341 -11.79 23.18 -5.47
N ALA A 342 -10.53 23.59 -5.67
CA ALA A 342 -10.00 24.84 -5.18
C ALA A 342 -10.77 26.04 -5.72
N ARG A 343 -11.11 26.03 -7.01
CA ARG A 343 -11.95 27.05 -7.64
C ARG A 343 -13.34 27.15 -6.99
N ALA A 344 -14.00 26.01 -6.78
CA ALA A 344 -15.30 25.98 -6.12
C ALA A 344 -15.26 26.56 -4.69
N ARG A 345 -14.14 26.33 -3.96
CA ARG A 345 -13.93 26.93 -2.62
C ARG A 345 -13.71 28.44 -2.70
N LEU A 346 -12.90 28.91 -3.67
CA LEU A 346 -12.71 30.34 -3.91
C LEU A 346 -13.99 31.06 -4.29
N GLU A 347 -14.84 30.45 -5.12
CA GLU A 347 -16.15 31.00 -5.46
C GLU A 347 -17.12 31.02 -4.27
N ALA A 348 -17.04 30.02 -3.38
CA ALA A 348 -17.82 30.03 -2.15
C ALA A 348 -17.42 31.20 -1.25
N LEU A 349 -16.10 31.47 -1.12
CA LEU A 349 -15.58 32.64 -0.41
C LEU A 349 -16.06 33.94 -1.07
N ALA A 350 -15.93 34.08 -2.40
CA ALA A 350 -16.34 35.28 -3.13
C ALA A 350 -17.82 35.58 -2.90
N ARG A 351 -18.70 34.59 -3.06
CA ARG A 351 -20.13 34.73 -2.77
C ARG A 351 -20.44 35.09 -1.31
N ALA A 352 -19.63 34.60 -0.37
CA ALA A 352 -19.82 34.94 1.05
C ALA A 352 -19.45 36.38 1.32
N VAL A 353 -18.35 36.89 0.75
CA VAL A 353 -17.93 38.30 0.84
C VAL A 353 -18.95 39.21 0.16
N GLU A 354 -19.43 38.85 -1.03
CA GLU A 354 -20.48 39.64 -1.71
C GLU A 354 -21.78 39.75 -0.89
N ARG A 355 -22.21 38.67 -0.27
CA ARG A 355 -23.41 38.69 0.63
C ARG A 355 -23.23 39.58 1.85
N SER A 356 -22.01 39.74 2.33
CA SER A 356 -21.71 40.71 3.45
C SER A 356 -21.53 42.13 3.00
N GLY A 357 -21.69 42.43 1.71
CA GLY A 357 -21.50 43.77 1.14
C GLY A 357 -20.03 44.20 1.02
N GLY A 358 -19.08 43.27 1.20
CA GLY A 358 -17.65 43.54 1.15
C GLY A 358 -17.04 43.33 -0.24
N THR A 359 -15.77 43.73 -0.38
CA THR A 359 -14.95 43.45 -1.57
C THR A 359 -13.83 42.49 -1.20
N LEU A 360 -13.72 41.34 -1.88
CA LEU A 360 -12.69 40.37 -1.62
C LEU A 360 -11.29 40.89 -2.04
N ARG A 361 -10.37 41.01 -1.07
CA ARG A 361 -8.97 41.31 -1.29
C ARG A 361 -8.11 40.20 -0.70
N ILE A 362 -7.33 39.56 -1.54
CA ILE A 362 -6.45 38.44 -1.15
C ILE A 362 -5.03 38.98 -0.99
N ALA A 363 -4.51 38.92 0.24
CA ALA A 363 -3.16 39.33 0.57
C ALA A 363 -2.11 38.27 0.22
N THR A 364 -2.40 37.01 0.56
CA THR A 364 -1.54 35.85 0.23
C THR A 364 -2.35 34.62 -0.01
N LEU A 365 -1.79 33.66 -0.76
CA LEU A 365 -2.35 32.34 -1.01
C LEU A 365 -1.32 31.25 -0.71
N GLY A 366 -1.63 30.33 0.22
CA GLY A 366 -0.87 29.10 0.48
C GLY A 366 -1.59 27.87 -0.05
N ALA A 367 -0.84 26.85 -0.48
CA ALA A 367 -1.37 25.57 -0.90
C ALA A 367 -0.68 24.40 -0.17
N THR A 368 -1.46 23.42 0.25
CA THR A 368 -0.99 22.17 0.87
C THR A 368 -1.88 20.99 0.45
N GLY A 369 -1.56 19.78 0.92
CA GLY A 369 -2.25 18.55 0.56
C GLY A 369 -1.68 17.90 -0.70
N TYR A 370 -2.26 16.78 -1.12
CA TYR A 370 -1.75 15.98 -2.23
C TYR A 370 -1.81 16.69 -3.59
N GLY A 371 -2.76 17.58 -3.78
CA GLY A 371 -2.89 18.41 -4.99
C GLY A 371 -2.17 19.76 -4.92
N ALA A 372 -1.33 20.00 -3.92
CA ALA A 372 -0.73 21.32 -3.66
C ALA A 372 0.06 21.89 -4.83
N ASP A 373 0.92 21.09 -5.47
CA ASP A 373 1.76 21.55 -6.58
C ASP A 373 0.90 21.99 -7.78
N LEU A 374 -0.16 21.23 -8.07
CA LEU A 374 -1.07 21.53 -9.16
C LEU A 374 -1.89 22.80 -8.87
N VAL A 375 -2.41 22.94 -7.66
CA VAL A 375 -3.14 24.12 -7.21
C VAL A 375 -2.24 25.36 -7.19
N ALA A 376 -1.01 25.22 -6.68
CA ALA A 376 -0.04 26.32 -6.64
C ALA A 376 0.33 26.79 -8.05
N ALA A 377 0.59 25.86 -8.97
CA ALA A 377 0.89 26.21 -10.36
C ALA A 377 -0.31 26.84 -11.09
N ALA A 378 -1.53 26.35 -10.83
CA ALA A 378 -2.75 26.83 -11.45
C ALA A 378 -3.16 28.22 -10.96
N LEU A 379 -3.11 28.45 -9.66
CA LEU A 379 -3.64 29.67 -9.04
C LEU A 379 -2.56 30.73 -8.73
N GLY A 380 -1.29 30.35 -8.74
CA GLY A 380 -0.17 31.25 -8.38
C GLY A 380 -0.04 31.40 -6.87
N ALA A 381 0.03 30.28 -6.13
CA ALA A 381 0.20 30.34 -4.68
C ALA A 381 1.59 30.90 -4.31
N ASP A 382 1.63 31.71 -3.25
CA ASP A 382 2.85 32.33 -2.71
C ASP A 382 3.72 31.30 -1.99
N VAL A 383 3.06 30.32 -1.34
CA VAL A 383 3.73 29.25 -0.59
C VAL A 383 3.06 27.90 -0.90
N ALA A 384 3.85 26.87 -1.16
CA ALA A 384 3.42 25.48 -1.19
C ALA A 384 4.20 24.69 -0.14
N LEU A 385 3.49 24.02 0.78
CA LEU A 385 4.08 23.24 1.86
C LEU A 385 3.55 21.82 1.87
N VAL A 386 4.40 20.89 2.32
CA VAL A 386 3.93 19.55 2.67
C VAL A 386 3.01 19.61 3.89
N GLU A 387 1.99 18.79 3.87
CA GLU A 387 0.90 18.78 4.84
C GLU A 387 1.38 18.63 6.30
N THR A 388 2.42 17.82 6.54
CA THR A 388 3.01 17.62 7.88
C THR A 388 3.51 18.93 8.49
N LEU A 389 4.16 19.78 7.70
CA LEU A 389 4.63 21.08 8.16
C LEU A 389 3.47 22.06 8.40
N ALA A 390 2.47 22.04 7.51
CA ALA A 390 1.29 22.87 7.67
C ALA A 390 0.54 22.52 8.98
N HIS A 391 0.32 21.25 9.26
CA HIS A 391 -0.30 20.79 10.52
C HIS A 391 0.51 21.21 11.77
N ALA A 392 1.83 21.14 11.72
CA ALA A 392 2.67 21.59 12.84
C ALA A 392 2.56 23.11 13.09
N ILE A 393 2.49 23.92 12.03
CA ILE A 393 2.29 25.37 12.12
C ILE A 393 0.93 25.70 12.73
N ALA A 394 -0.15 25.04 12.24
CA ALA A 394 -1.51 25.22 12.78
C ALA A 394 -1.59 24.81 14.26
N ALA A 395 -0.97 23.70 14.62
CA ALA A 395 -0.97 23.19 15.99
C ALA A 395 -0.34 24.18 16.98
N ARG A 396 0.79 24.78 16.62
CA ARG A 396 1.49 25.77 17.43
C ARG A 396 0.69 27.08 17.63
N ALA A 397 -0.11 27.43 16.65
CA ALA A 397 -0.96 28.63 16.78
C ALA A 397 -2.07 28.41 17.85
N VAL A 398 -2.44 27.18 18.14
CA VAL A 398 -3.45 26.81 19.14
C VAL A 398 -2.80 26.42 20.48
N VAL A 399 -1.75 25.59 20.44
CA VAL A 399 -0.99 25.11 21.59
C VAL A 399 0.48 25.38 21.35
N PRO A 400 1.01 26.55 21.81
CA PRO A 400 2.38 26.95 21.47
C PRO A 400 3.47 25.96 21.89
N ASP A 401 3.24 25.24 22.96
CA ASP A 401 4.15 24.27 23.56
C ASP A 401 3.67 22.80 23.41
N VAL A 402 2.92 22.48 22.34
CA VAL A 402 2.48 21.14 22.00
C VAL A 402 3.68 20.20 21.85
N ASP A 403 3.58 18.99 22.44
CA ASP A 403 4.61 17.95 22.32
C ASP A 403 4.33 17.04 21.12
N ALA A 404 3.05 16.69 20.91
CA ALA A 404 2.66 15.80 19.81
C ALA A 404 1.36 16.25 19.14
N VAL A 405 1.34 16.19 17.80
CA VAL A 405 0.15 16.44 16.98
C VAL A 405 -0.31 15.11 16.40
N VAL A 406 -1.56 14.74 16.64
CA VAL A 406 -2.16 13.52 16.14
C VAL A 406 -3.21 13.89 15.11
N ASP A 407 -2.87 13.77 13.85
CA ASP A 407 -3.76 14.02 12.72
C ASP A 407 -4.36 12.72 12.20
N VAL A 408 -5.69 12.62 12.24
CA VAL A 408 -6.42 11.50 11.64
C VAL A 408 -7.28 12.04 10.51
N GLY A 409 -6.74 11.92 9.30
CA GLY A 409 -7.36 12.37 8.07
C GLY A 409 -8.41 11.41 7.51
N GLY A 410 -8.82 11.68 6.28
CA GLY A 410 -9.75 10.81 5.53
C GLY A 410 -9.14 9.49 5.10
N THR A 411 -7.86 9.50 4.70
CA THR A 411 -7.13 8.33 4.15
C THR A 411 -5.84 8.01 4.87
N ASP A 412 -5.33 8.92 5.66
CA ASP A 412 -4.04 8.77 6.32
C ASP A 412 -4.08 9.23 7.77
N VAL A 413 -3.11 8.76 8.52
CA VAL A 413 -2.88 9.14 9.90
C VAL A 413 -1.45 9.64 10.00
N LYS A 414 -1.26 10.77 10.67
CA LYS A 414 0.05 11.35 10.91
C LYS A 414 0.19 11.66 12.40
N VAL A 415 1.32 11.27 12.98
CA VAL A 415 1.70 11.69 14.33
C VAL A 415 3.01 12.42 14.23
N LEU A 416 3.03 13.66 14.68
CA LEU A 416 4.19 14.55 14.61
C LEU A 416 4.68 14.85 16.03
N ARG A 417 5.93 14.55 16.30
CA ARG A 417 6.58 15.04 17.51
C ARG A 417 7.15 16.44 17.27
N VAL A 418 6.74 17.37 18.08
CA VAL A 418 7.14 18.78 17.97
C VAL A 418 8.01 19.15 19.17
N GLU A 419 9.19 19.71 18.92
CA GLU A 419 10.08 20.22 19.95
C GLU A 419 10.56 21.61 19.56
N ARG A 420 10.45 22.55 20.46
CA ARG A 420 10.78 23.98 20.22
C ARG A 420 10.13 24.53 18.96
N GLY A 421 8.95 24.03 18.64
CA GLY A 421 8.18 24.44 17.48
C GLY A 421 8.54 23.79 16.15
N GLU A 422 9.43 22.80 16.14
CA GLU A 422 9.89 22.10 14.94
C GLU A 422 9.48 20.62 14.97
N VAL A 423 9.15 20.06 13.82
CA VAL A 423 8.89 18.62 13.69
C VAL A 423 10.22 17.86 13.79
N ARG A 424 10.40 17.11 14.87
CA ARG A 424 11.59 16.32 15.14
C ARG A 424 11.46 14.88 14.65
N ARG A 425 10.29 14.29 14.90
CA ARG A 425 9.95 12.93 14.49
C ARG A 425 8.55 12.91 13.93
N PHE A 426 8.29 11.98 13.05
CA PHE A 426 6.96 11.77 12.51
C PHE A 426 6.72 10.29 12.27
N ALA A 427 5.47 9.86 12.46
CA ALA A 427 4.95 8.60 12.00
C ALA A 427 3.79 8.89 11.05
N LEU A 428 3.81 8.22 9.92
CA LEU A 428 2.77 8.33 8.89
C LEU A 428 2.20 6.95 8.66
N SER A 429 0.89 6.85 8.56
CA SER A 429 0.27 5.57 8.24
C SER A 429 0.80 5.05 6.91
N THR A 430 1.12 3.76 6.91
CA THR A 430 1.22 3.01 5.67
C THR A 430 -0.18 2.83 5.08
N GLN A 431 -0.27 2.43 3.83
CA GLN A 431 -1.55 2.26 3.13
C GLN A 431 -2.53 1.28 3.82
N CYS A 432 -2.04 0.42 4.73
CA CYS A 432 -2.82 -0.61 5.40
C CYS A 432 -3.44 -0.19 6.75
N SER A 433 -3.34 1.07 7.16
CA SER A 433 -3.86 1.47 8.47
C SER A 433 -5.39 1.53 8.50
N ALA A 434 -5.98 0.91 9.51
CA ALA A 434 -7.39 1.02 9.82
C ALA A 434 -7.63 2.18 10.80
N GLY A 435 -8.80 2.81 10.69
CA GLY A 435 -9.21 3.85 11.64
C GLY A 435 -9.16 5.26 11.07
N HIS A 436 -8.86 5.45 9.79
CA HIS A 436 -9.01 6.74 9.14
C HIS A 436 -10.48 7.08 8.84
N GLY A 437 -10.77 8.35 8.60
CA GLY A 437 -12.14 8.88 8.48
C GLY A 437 -12.99 8.21 7.40
N ALA A 438 -12.41 7.85 6.24
CA ALA A 438 -13.13 7.18 5.17
C ALA A 438 -13.62 5.77 5.57
N PHE A 439 -12.84 5.03 6.37
CA PHE A 439 -13.27 3.73 6.91
C PHE A 439 -14.43 3.89 7.91
N LEU A 440 -14.35 4.87 8.80
CA LEU A 440 -15.44 5.16 9.75
C LEU A 440 -16.73 5.58 9.01
N ALA A 441 -16.62 6.39 7.96
CA ALA A 441 -17.75 6.79 7.12
C ALA A 441 -18.35 5.58 6.36
N HIS A 442 -17.52 4.65 5.88
CA HIS A 442 -17.98 3.40 5.27
C HIS A 442 -18.73 2.53 6.28
N ALA A 443 -18.19 2.34 7.47
CA ALA A 443 -18.80 1.54 8.54
C ALA A 443 -20.16 2.11 8.99
N ALA A 444 -20.25 3.43 9.14
CA ALA A 444 -21.51 4.12 9.44
C ALA A 444 -22.57 3.85 8.37
N ARG A 445 -22.21 4.07 7.10
CA ARG A 445 -23.11 3.83 5.95
C ARG A 445 -23.55 2.37 5.87
N ALA A 446 -22.63 1.42 6.07
CA ALA A 446 -22.92 -0.02 6.08
C ALA A 446 -23.86 -0.41 7.24
N SER A 447 -23.88 0.38 8.32
CA SER A 447 -24.79 0.23 9.47
C SER A 447 -26.06 1.05 9.34
N GLY A 448 -26.28 1.75 8.21
CA GLY A 448 -27.45 2.59 7.98
C GLY A 448 -27.47 3.88 8.81
N VAL A 449 -26.31 4.33 9.31
CA VAL A 449 -26.16 5.55 10.14
C VAL A 449 -25.48 6.64 9.30
N PRO A 450 -26.08 7.84 9.18
CA PRO A 450 -25.39 8.99 8.61
C PRO A 450 -24.12 9.32 9.41
N ILE A 451 -23.07 9.78 8.72
CA ILE A 451 -21.79 10.04 9.39
C ILE A 451 -21.90 11.13 10.47
N GLU A 452 -22.77 12.09 10.28
CA GLU A 452 -23.09 13.17 11.22
C GLU A 452 -23.73 12.64 12.51
N ALA A 453 -24.49 11.55 12.42
CA ALA A 453 -25.11 10.88 13.57
C ALA A 453 -24.21 9.85 14.25
N TYR A 454 -23.04 9.55 13.70
CA TYR A 454 -22.13 8.55 14.23
C TYR A 454 -21.83 8.76 15.72
N ALA A 455 -21.41 9.98 16.09
CA ALA A 455 -21.03 10.29 17.46
C ALA A 455 -22.17 10.05 18.46
N ALA A 456 -23.39 10.46 18.12
CA ALA A 456 -24.56 10.27 18.96
C ALA A 456 -24.85 8.77 19.20
N HIS A 457 -24.87 7.97 18.12
CA HIS A 457 -25.10 6.51 18.24
C HIS A 457 -24.01 5.81 19.05
N ALA A 458 -22.75 6.17 18.81
CA ALA A 458 -21.60 5.54 19.50
C ALA A 458 -21.51 5.92 20.99
N LEU A 459 -21.89 7.15 21.35
CA LEU A 459 -21.87 7.62 22.74
C LEU A 459 -23.07 7.11 23.56
N ASP A 460 -24.17 6.76 22.90
CA ASP A 460 -25.38 6.20 23.52
C ASP A 460 -25.33 4.66 23.63
N ALA A 461 -24.28 4.03 23.12
CA ALA A 461 -24.11 2.58 23.15
C ALA A 461 -24.04 2.05 24.59
N ALA A 462 -24.67 0.90 24.85
CA ALA A 462 -24.63 0.23 26.16
C ALA A 462 -23.31 -0.54 26.37
N ARG A 463 -22.79 -1.14 25.31
CA ARG A 463 -21.59 -1.98 25.32
C ARG A 463 -20.62 -1.51 24.22
N VAL A 464 -19.34 -1.72 24.45
CA VAL A 464 -18.27 -1.43 23.50
C VAL A 464 -17.56 -2.73 23.15
N PRO A 465 -17.87 -3.37 22.00
CA PRO A 465 -17.20 -4.58 21.57
C PRO A 465 -15.74 -4.30 21.24
N ARG A 466 -14.87 -5.26 21.55
CA ARG A 466 -13.44 -5.14 21.27
C ARG A 466 -13.14 -5.52 19.81
N PHE A 467 -12.63 -4.58 19.06
CA PHE A 467 -12.04 -4.85 17.75
C PHE A 467 -10.54 -5.16 17.90
N PRO A 468 -9.98 -6.08 17.11
CA PRO A 468 -8.54 -6.25 17.01
C PRO A 468 -7.87 -5.02 16.38
N VAL A 469 -6.58 -4.85 16.64
CA VAL A 469 -5.75 -3.86 15.95
C VAL A 469 -5.40 -4.39 14.56
N GLY A 470 -5.44 -3.56 13.53
CA GLY A 470 -5.01 -3.97 12.20
C GLY A 470 -5.70 -3.29 11.02
N CYS A 471 -5.76 -4.01 9.91
CA CYS A 471 -6.23 -3.53 8.63
C CYS A 471 -7.74 -3.26 8.60
N ALA A 472 -8.16 -2.18 7.92
CA ALA A 472 -9.57 -1.80 7.72
C ALA A 472 -10.43 -2.91 7.11
N VAL A 473 -9.87 -3.72 6.20
CA VAL A 473 -10.59 -4.84 5.57
C VAL A 473 -10.90 -5.93 6.59
N PHE A 474 -9.96 -6.25 7.49
CA PHE A 474 -10.20 -7.22 8.56
C PHE A 474 -11.20 -6.70 9.58
N MET A 475 -11.12 -5.41 9.97
CA MET A 475 -12.08 -4.80 10.87
C MET A 475 -13.51 -4.76 10.28
N ASP A 476 -13.66 -4.60 8.97
CA ASP A 476 -14.98 -4.70 8.33
C ASP A 476 -15.53 -6.14 8.37
N THR A 477 -14.67 -7.16 8.26
CA THR A 477 -15.05 -8.56 8.49
C THR A 477 -15.47 -8.81 9.93
N ASP A 478 -14.73 -8.24 10.90
CA ASP A 478 -15.08 -8.33 12.33
C ASP A 478 -16.40 -7.63 12.65
N ARG A 479 -16.70 -6.50 12.00
CA ARG A 479 -18.00 -5.82 12.06
C ARG A 479 -19.16 -6.77 11.71
N VAL A 480 -19.01 -7.54 10.63
CA VAL A 480 -20.02 -8.54 10.24
C VAL A 480 -20.12 -9.66 11.28
N THR A 481 -19.02 -10.07 11.86
CA THR A 481 -19.01 -11.07 12.95
C THR A 481 -19.75 -10.57 14.18
N LEU A 482 -19.57 -9.30 14.55
CA LEU A 482 -20.29 -8.67 15.66
C LEU A 482 -21.79 -8.53 15.37
N LEU A 483 -22.18 -8.20 14.13
CA LEU A 483 -23.59 -8.22 13.71
C LEU A 483 -24.21 -9.61 13.89
N ARG A 484 -23.48 -10.70 13.58
CA ARG A 484 -23.94 -12.08 13.80
C ARG A 484 -24.08 -12.41 15.27
N ALA A 485 -23.23 -11.85 16.13
CA ALA A 485 -23.28 -12.01 17.58
C ALA A 485 -24.39 -11.14 18.24
N GLY A 486 -25.14 -10.34 17.48
CA GLY A 486 -26.28 -9.56 17.95
C GLY A 486 -25.92 -8.17 18.51
N PHE A 487 -24.75 -7.65 18.21
CA PHE A 487 -24.42 -6.25 18.51
C PHE A 487 -25.15 -5.31 17.58
N ASP A 488 -25.66 -4.18 18.11
CA ASP A 488 -26.32 -3.16 17.32
C ASP A 488 -25.35 -2.19 16.63
N ALA A 489 -25.89 -1.32 15.79
CA ALA A 489 -25.11 -0.35 15.04
C ALA A 489 -24.32 0.61 15.95
N GLY A 490 -24.94 1.10 17.03
CA GLY A 490 -24.30 2.02 17.98
C GLY A 490 -23.14 1.37 18.71
N GLU A 491 -23.32 0.12 19.21
CA GLU A 491 -22.30 -0.67 19.87
C GLU A 491 -21.10 -0.93 18.96
N ILE A 492 -21.36 -1.29 17.69
CA ILE A 492 -20.31 -1.51 16.69
C ILE A 492 -19.53 -0.22 16.41
N LEU A 493 -20.24 0.90 16.22
CA LEU A 493 -19.60 2.20 15.99
C LEU A 493 -18.77 2.66 17.20
N ALA A 494 -19.25 2.41 18.42
CA ALA A 494 -18.49 2.67 19.65
C ALA A 494 -17.20 1.83 19.73
N GLY A 495 -17.29 0.54 19.36
CA GLY A 495 -16.13 -0.36 19.28
C GLY A 495 -15.09 0.10 18.27
N LEU A 496 -15.53 0.56 17.11
CA LEU A 496 -14.62 1.10 16.06
C LEU A 496 -13.95 2.41 16.52
N ALA A 497 -14.69 3.30 17.20
CA ALA A 497 -14.12 4.52 17.77
C ALA A 497 -13.06 4.20 18.84
N ALA A 498 -13.29 3.18 19.68
CA ALA A 498 -12.34 2.73 20.70
C ALA A 498 -11.10 2.02 20.11
N ALA A 499 -11.21 1.39 18.95
CA ALA A 499 -10.10 0.72 18.28
C ALA A 499 -9.14 1.72 17.58
N LEU A 500 -9.62 2.89 17.16
CA LEU A 500 -8.85 3.87 16.39
C LEU A 500 -7.56 4.31 17.10
N PRO A 501 -7.56 4.77 18.37
CA PRO A 501 -6.33 5.20 19.04
C PRO A 501 -5.31 4.05 19.16
N ARG A 502 -5.76 2.82 19.37
CA ARG A 502 -4.89 1.66 19.38
C ARG A 502 -4.24 1.44 18.01
N ASN A 503 -4.99 1.56 16.92
CA ASN A 503 -4.44 1.49 15.57
C ASN A 503 -3.41 2.61 15.31
N VAL A 504 -3.65 3.83 15.80
CA VAL A 504 -2.70 4.93 15.68
C VAL A 504 -1.40 4.61 16.42
N TRP A 505 -1.49 4.22 17.69
CA TRP A 505 -0.31 4.11 18.54
C TRP A 505 0.40 2.76 18.46
N GLU A 506 -0.35 1.65 18.39
CA GLU A 506 0.22 0.30 18.35
C GLU A 506 0.65 -0.09 16.92
N TYR A 507 -0.04 0.40 15.88
CA TYR A 507 0.18 -0.02 14.50
C TYR A 507 0.91 1.03 13.64
N VAL A 508 0.50 2.32 13.71
CA VAL A 508 1.13 3.38 12.89
C VAL A 508 2.39 3.91 13.54
N VAL A 509 2.34 4.23 14.83
CA VAL A 509 3.48 4.77 15.59
C VAL A 509 4.44 3.66 16.02
N GLY A 510 3.90 2.54 16.51
CA GLY A 510 4.68 1.39 16.97
C GLY A 510 5.45 1.62 18.28
N GLU A 511 5.16 2.72 18.96
CA GLU A 511 5.82 3.13 20.21
C GLU A 511 4.78 3.62 21.24
N PRO A 512 5.06 3.50 22.54
CA PRO A 512 4.18 4.02 23.59
C PRO A 512 3.99 5.54 23.47
N PRO A 513 2.78 6.07 23.65
CA PRO A 513 2.49 7.51 23.59
C PRO A 513 3.37 8.38 24.53
N ALA A 514 3.76 7.82 25.68
CA ALA A 514 4.60 8.52 26.66
C ALA A 514 5.94 9.02 26.11
N ARG A 515 6.44 8.40 25.04
CA ARG A 515 7.68 8.83 24.36
C ARG A 515 7.49 10.02 23.45
N TRP A 516 6.24 10.36 23.14
CA TRP A 516 5.88 11.45 22.25
C TRP A 516 5.55 12.74 23.03
N GLY A 517 5.52 12.68 24.35
CA GLY A 517 5.30 13.84 25.21
C GLY A 517 4.10 13.67 26.14
N ARG A 518 3.60 14.80 26.64
CA ARG A 518 2.42 14.85 27.53
C ARG A 518 1.31 15.74 27.00
N ARG A 519 1.64 16.73 26.16
CA ARG A 519 0.65 17.64 25.58
C ARG A 519 0.35 17.24 24.16
N PHE A 520 -0.83 16.67 23.96
CA PHE A 520 -1.31 16.12 22.71
C PHE A 520 -2.37 17.03 22.11
N LEU A 521 -2.23 17.38 20.84
CA LEU A 521 -3.28 18.05 20.06
C LEU A 521 -3.83 17.07 19.02
N LEU A 522 -5.12 16.77 19.12
CA LEU A 522 -5.86 15.97 18.15
C LEU A 522 -6.36 16.87 17.01
N THR A 523 -6.08 16.50 15.77
CA THR A 523 -6.47 17.19 14.55
C THR A 523 -6.90 16.19 13.48
N GLY A 524 -7.32 16.66 12.31
CA GLY A 524 -7.84 15.81 11.24
C GLY A 524 -9.36 15.59 11.34
N GLY A 525 -9.97 15.35 10.18
CA GLY A 525 -11.44 15.25 10.04
C GLY A 525 -12.10 14.18 10.90
N ALA A 526 -11.40 13.09 11.25
CA ALA A 526 -11.93 12.06 12.12
C ALA A 526 -12.16 12.55 13.55
N HIS A 527 -11.35 13.49 14.06
CA HIS A 527 -11.51 14.07 15.40
C HIS A 527 -12.62 15.13 15.51
N ARG A 528 -13.27 15.49 14.39
CA ARG A 528 -14.55 16.21 14.45
C ARG A 528 -15.66 15.35 15.06
N ASN A 529 -15.54 14.03 14.93
CA ASN A 529 -16.42 13.07 15.58
C ASN A 529 -16.08 12.97 17.06
N LEU A 530 -17.00 13.45 17.92
CA LEU A 530 -16.79 13.51 19.36
C LEU A 530 -16.55 12.15 20.01
N ALA A 531 -17.17 11.07 19.51
CA ALA A 531 -16.92 9.72 20.04
C ALA A 531 -15.49 9.26 19.77
N VAL A 532 -14.94 9.60 18.59
CA VAL A 532 -13.56 9.31 18.22
C VAL A 532 -12.58 10.14 19.03
N ALA A 533 -12.83 11.46 19.15
CA ALA A 533 -11.99 12.35 19.94
C ALA A 533 -11.95 11.95 21.42
N ALA A 534 -13.11 11.58 21.99
CA ALA A 534 -13.22 11.11 23.37
C ALA A 534 -12.48 9.79 23.58
N ALA A 535 -12.63 8.81 22.70
CA ALA A 535 -11.94 7.53 22.78
C ALA A 535 -10.41 7.70 22.69
N HIS A 536 -9.94 8.62 21.83
CA HIS A 536 -8.52 8.90 21.71
C HIS A 536 -7.97 9.62 22.94
N ALA A 537 -8.70 10.58 23.49
CA ALA A 537 -8.32 11.26 24.71
C ALA A 537 -8.28 10.31 25.92
N ASP A 538 -9.25 9.41 26.05
CA ASP A 538 -9.28 8.39 27.11
C ASP A 538 -8.05 7.49 27.01
N TYR A 539 -7.76 6.97 25.82
CA TYR A 539 -6.58 6.13 25.58
C TYR A 539 -5.26 6.84 25.96
N LEU A 540 -5.08 8.09 25.54
CA LEU A 540 -3.86 8.84 25.85
C LEU A 540 -3.71 9.10 27.35
N ARG A 541 -4.80 9.42 28.05
CA ARG A 541 -4.79 9.62 29.51
C ARG A 541 -4.52 8.33 30.29
N GLU A 542 -4.96 7.20 29.75
CA GLU A 542 -4.65 5.88 30.32
C GLU A 542 -3.18 5.50 30.13
N GLN A 543 -2.61 5.80 28.95
CA GLN A 543 -1.23 5.41 28.61
C GLN A 543 -0.15 6.37 29.12
N VAL A 544 -0.51 7.63 29.42
CA VAL A 544 0.44 8.68 29.81
C VAL A 544 -0.02 9.40 31.05
N ALA A 545 0.71 9.20 32.16
CA ALA A 545 0.40 9.88 33.40
C ALA A 545 0.50 11.40 33.25
N GLY A 546 -0.59 12.11 33.56
CA GLY A 546 -0.67 13.57 33.42
C GLY A 546 -0.77 14.04 31.97
N ALA A 547 -1.29 13.23 31.06
CA ALA A 547 -1.53 13.66 29.68
C ALA A 547 -2.56 14.80 29.61
N GLU A 548 -2.16 15.86 28.94
CA GLU A 548 -3.01 16.99 28.55
C GLU A 548 -3.42 16.75 27.08
N VAL A 549 -4.70 16.52 26.85
CA VAL A 549 -5.23 16.21 25.52
C VAL A 549 -6.27 17.28 25.15
N SER A 550 -6.03 17.94 24.05
CA SER A 550 -6.94 18.93 23.46
C SER A 550 -7.26 18.57 22.00
N VAL A 551 -8.38 19.06 21.51
CA VAL A 551 -8.76 18.98 20.10
C VAL A 551 -8.59 20.36 19.48
N HIS A 552 -8.03 20.40 18.26
CA HIS A 552 -7.94 21.66 17.51
C HIS A 552 -9.34 22.26 17.33
N PRO A 553 -9.57 23.57 17.53
CA PRO A 553 -10.90 24.16 17.36
C PRO A 553 -11.57 23.82 16.01
N HIS A 554 -10.77 23.72 14.95
CA HIS A 554 -11.18 23.31 13.60
C HIS A 554 -10.29 22.15 13.15
N PRO A 555 -10.52 20.92 13.66
CA PRO A 555 -9.57 19.81 13.47
C PRO A 555 -9.44 19.42 12.00
N GLU A 556 -10.49 19.57 11.20
CA GLU A 556 -10.51 19.27 9.77
C GLU A 556 -9.77 20.30 8.90
N LEU A 557 -9.48 21.49 9.43
CA LEU A 557 -8.90 22.62 8.69
C LEU A 557 -7.40 22.85 8.98
N GLY A 558 -6.77 22.01 9.80
CA GLY A 558 -5.39 22.20 10.28
C GLY A 558 -4.38 22.45 9.16
N GLY A 559 -4.42 21.68 8.07
CA GLY A 559 -3.55 21.89 6.91
C GLY A 559 -3.75 23.25 6.24
N ALA A 560 -5.01 23.62 5.98
CA ALA A 560 -5.34 24.91 5.35
C ALA A 560 -4.97 26.10 6.24
N ILE A 561 -5.23 26.03 7.55
CA ILE A 561 -4.82 27.08 8.52
C ILE A 561 -3.30 27.22 8.53
N GLY A 562 -2.57 26.11 8.63
CA GLY A 562 -1.12 26.13 8.72
C GLY A 562 -0.45 26.72 7.48
N VAL A 563 -0.92 26.41 6.28
CA VAL A 563 -0.35 26.98 5.06
C VAL A 563 -0.74 28.44 4.85
N ALA A 564 -1.94 28.87 5.32
CA ALA A 564 -2.31 30.29 5.32
C ALA A 564 -1.40 31.11 6.24
N LEU A 565 -1.13 30.61 7.47
CA LEU A 565 -0.19 31.22 8.42
C LEU A 565 1.24 31.27 7.86
N ALA A 566 1.68 30.21 7.18
CA ALA A 566 2.99 30.19 6.53
C ALA A 566 3.09 31.22 5.41
N ALA A 567 2.06 31.38 4.58
CA ALA A 567 2.02 32.35 3.50
C ALA A 567 1.98 33.77 4.06
N MET A 568 1.24 34.03 5.15
CA MET A 568 1.21 35.31 5.85
C MET A 568 2.60 35.72 6.38
N GLY A 569 3.39 34.74 6.89
CA GLY A 569 4.73 34.98 7.42
C GLY A 569 5.84 35.12 6.38
N ALA A 570 5.66 34.55 5.17
CA ALA A 570 6.70 34.48 4.17
C ALA A 570 6.68 35.61 3.12
N THR A 571 5.53 36.27 2.92
CA THR A 571 5.35 37.20 1.80
C THR A 571 5.54 38.65 2.27
N HIS A 572 6.55 39.32 1.70
CA HIS A 572 6.86 40.75 1.94
C HIS A 572 6.60 41.61 0.70
N GLY A 573 5.76 41.16 -0.25
CA GLY A 573 5.45 41.85 -1.51
C GLY A 573 4.05 41.54 -2.02
N PRO A 574 3.71 41.91 -3.27
CA PRO A 574 2.42 41.56 -3.86
C PRO A 574 2.27 40.07 -4.02
N THR A 575 1.05 39.55 -3.77
CA THR A 575 0.75 38.12 -3.90
C THR A 575 0.94 37.62 -5.34
N GLY A 576 1.40 36.38 -5.47
CA GLY A 576 1.44 35.66 -6.73
C GLY A 576 0.08 35.17 -7.24
N PHE A 577 -0.97 35.28 -6.43
CA PHE A 577 -2.32 34.88 -6.80
C PHE A 577 -2.85 35.68 -7.99
N ARG A 578 -3.30 35.00 -9.03
CA ARG A 578 -3.65 35.56 -10.33
C ARG A 578 -5.01 36.26 -10.38
N GLY A 579 -5.77 36.25 -9.29
CA GLY A 579 -7.13 36.77 -9.22
C GLY A 579 -8.21 35.74 -9.55
N LEU A 580 -9.45 36.06 -9.19
CA LEU A 580 -10.59 35.14 -9.34
C LEU A 580 -10.93 34.87 -10.81
N ASP A 581 -10.86 35.88 -11.67
CA ASP A 581 -11.19 35.73 -13.09
C ASP A 581 -10.17 34.81 -13.80
N ALA A 582 -8.89 34.99 -13.49
CA ALA A 582 -7.86 34.09 -13.96
C ALA A 582 -8.08 32.65 -13.43
N ALA A 583 -8.44 32.50 -12.15
CA ALA A 583 -8.77 31.22 -11.56
C ALA A 583 -9.95 30.50 -12.25
N ARG A 584 -10.97 31.27 -12.66
CA ARG A 584 -12.13 30.76 -13.46
C ARG A 584 -11.72 30.31 -14.86
N ALA A 585 -10.77 31.01 -15.47
CA ALA A 585 -10.30 30.75 -16.82
C ALA A 585 -9.32 29.54 -16.89
N VAL A 586 -8.74 29.11 -15.77
CA VAL A 586 -7.79 27.99 -15.73
C VAL A 586 -8.42 26.72 -16.28
N ARG A 587 -7.72 26.06 -17.20
CA ARG A 587 -8.03 24.71 -17.70
C ARG A 587 -6.83 23.82 -17.47
N VAL A 588 -7.05 22.64 -16.95
CA VAL A 588 -6.04 21.63 -16.72
C VAL A 588 -6.27 20.48 -17.67
N ARG A 589 -5.23 20.09 -18.40
CA ARG A 589 -5.24 18.90 -19.24
C ARG A 589 -4.14 17.97 -18.74
N ALA A 590 -4.50 16.77 -18.36
CA ALA A 590 -3.56 15.72 -17.97
C ALA A 590 -3.53 14.64 -19.04
N GLU A 591 -2.34 14.14 -19.35
CA GLU A 591 -2.13 12.99 -20.22
C GLU A 591 -1.31 11.95 -19.45
N THR A 592 -1.88 10.75 -19.28
CA THR A 592 -1.21 9.61 -18.70
C THR A 592 -1.36 8.43 -19.65
N SER A 593 -0.27 8.02 -20.26
CA SER A 593 -0.24 6.96 -21.27
C SER A 593 1.10 6.24 -21.25
N GLU A 594 1.25 5.16 -22.00
CA GLU A 594 2.55 4.52 -22.20
C GLU A 594 3.57 5.48 -22.87
N ALA A 595 3.10 6.43 -23.68
CA ALA A 595 3.94 7.44 -24.31
C ALA A 595 4.52 8.46 -23.30
N THR A 596 3.80 8.75 -22.21
CA THR A 596 4.27 9.66 -21.15
C THR A 596 5.22 9.01 -20.15
N ARG A 597 5.38 7.68 -20.21
CA ARG A 597 6.27 6.92 -19.31
C ARG A 597 7.72 7.42 -19.40
N CYS A 598 8.37 7.56 -18.25
CA CYS A 598 9.76 7.98 -18.19
C CYS A 598 10.70 6.92 -18.82
N ARG A 599 11.51 7.32 -19.80
CA ARG A 599 12.49 6.45 -20.47
C ARG A 599 13.94 6.72 -20.06
N ARG A 600 14.16 7.47 -18.95
CA ARG A 600 15.49 7.93 -18.54
C ARG A 600 16.30 6.92 -17.72
N CYS A 601 15.66 5.88 -17.25
CA CYS A 601 16.28 4.74 -16.54
C CYS A 601 15.34 3.54 -16.61
N ASP A 602 15.82 2.39 -16.15
CA ASP A 602 15.12 1.11 -16.20
C ASP A 602 13.87 1.06 -15.33
N VAL A 603 13.69 1.99 -14.38
CA VAL A 603 12.48 2.08 -13.53
C VAL A 603 11.22 2.36 -14.35
N GLY A 604 11.32 3.13 -15.43
CA GLY A 604 10.21 3.35 -16.35
C GLY A 604 8.96 3.94 -15.69
N CYS A 605 9.12 4.96 -14.82
CA CYS A 605 8.02 5.53 -14.04
C CYS A 605 6.83 5.94 -14.90
N ALA A 606 5.62 5.59 -14.49
CA ALA A 606 4.40 6.16 -15.05
C ALA A 606 4.32 7.65 -14.67
N ARG A 607 4.23 8.53 -15.68
CA ARG A 607 4.15 9.98 -15.49
C ARG A 607 2.85 10.51 -16.09
N SER A 608 2.30 11.52 -15.43
CA SER A 608 1.25 12.36 -15.98
C SER A 608 1.87 13.69 -16.45
N LEU A 609 1.71 14.03 -17.71
CA LEU A 609 2.05 15.32 -18.23
C LEU A 609 0.84 16.24 -18.07
N VAL A 610 0.98 17.28 -17.27
CA VAL A 610 -0.12 18.19 -16.94
C VAL A 610 0.16 19.57 -17.50
N SER A 611 -0.72 20.03 -18.39
CA SER A 611 -0.68 21.39 -18.96
C SER A 611 -1.74 22.24 -18.25
N VAL A 612 -1.30 23.34 -17.65
CA VAL A 612 -2.16 24.34 -17.01
C VAL A 612 -2.27 25.55 -17.92
N HIS A 613 -3.45 25.75 -18.48
CA HIS A 613 -3.79 26.88 -19.35
C HIS A 613 -4.57 27.93 -18.54
N GLY A 614 -4.13 29.19 -18.55
CA GLY A 614 -4.82 30.28 -17.86
C GLY A 614 -4.60 31.61 -18.55
N GLY A 615 -5.66 32.19 -19.15
CA GLY A 615 -5.59 33.46 -19.86
C GLY A 615 -4.62 33.44 -21.06
N ASP A 616 -4.03 34.58 -21.37
CA ASP A 616 -3.11 34.78 -22.52
C ASP A 616 -1.66 34.34 -22.24
N ALA A 617 -1.40 33.69 -21.11
CA ALA A 617 -0.05 33.24 -20.73
C ALA A 617 0.29 31.88 -21.37
N THR A 618 1.58 31.66 -21.64
CA THR A 618 2.11 30.36 -22.09
C THR A 618 1.69 29.27 -21.12
N PRO A 619 1.19 28.11 -21.60
CA PRO A 619 0.79 27.01 -20.73
C PRO A 619 1.92 26.62 -19.78
N ARG A 620 1.63 26.46 -18.50
CA ARG A 620 2.57 25.87 -17.55
C ARG A 620 2.45 24.36 -17.63
N GLU A 621 3.59 23.73 -17.79
CA GLU A 621 3.66 22.28 -17.88
C GLU A 621 4.29 21.69 -16.62
N LEU A 622 3.63 20.70 -16.05
CA LEU A 622 4.06 19.95 -14.89
C LEU A 622 4.21 18.48 -15.27
N VAL A 623 5.16 17.82 -14.66
CA VAL A 623 5.30 16.36 -14.72
C VAL A 623 5.01 15.80 -13.34
N LEU A 624 3.97 15.00 -13.22
CA LEU A 624 3.58 14.36 -11.97
C LEU A 624 3.88 12.86 -12.03
N GLY A 625 4.09 12.21 -10.88
CA GLY A 625 4.33 10.77 -10.82
C GLY A 625 5.75 10.32 -11.15
N ASN A 626 6.68 11.25 -11.40
CA ASN A 626 8.10 10.94 -11.55
C ASN A 626 8.70 10.40 -10.24
N ALA A 627 9.64 9.45 -10.37
CA ALA A 627 10.35 8.88 -9.23
C ALA A 627 11.61 9.66 -8.83
N CYS A 628 12.04 10.64 -9.61
CA CYS A 628 13.24 11.44 -9.36
C CYS A 628 13.23 12.72 -10.23
N GLU A 629 14.07 13.70 -9.90
CA GLU A 629 14.22 14.94 -10.67
C GLU A 629 14.50 14.72 -12.17
N ARG A 630 15.19 13.64 -12.53
CA ARG A 630 15.44 13.29 -13.94
C ARG A 630 14.12 12.96 -14.67
N GLY A 631 13.15 12.39 -13.98
CA GLY A 631 11.82 12.11 -14.49
C GLY A 631 10.92 13.35 -14.53
N ALA A 632 11.23 14.39 -13.76
CA ALA A 632 10.46 15.63 -13.75
C ALA A 632 10.65 16.48 -15.02
N ALA A 633 11.72 16.27 -15.78
CA ALA A 633 11.94 17.01 -17.02
C ALA A 633 11.27 16.32 -18.22
N ARG A 634 10.68 17.07 -19.15
CA ARG A 634 10.25 16.56 -20.46
C ARG A 634 11.47 16.09 -21.28
N ASP A 635 11.27 15.14 -22.18
CA ASP A 635 12.36 14.53 -22.95
C ASP A 635 13.13 15.50 -23.86
N ASP A 636 12.52 16.61 -24.25
CA ASP A 636 13.09 17.62 -25.17
C ASP A 636 14.05 18.61 -24.49
N ALA A 637 14.13 18.67 -23.16
CA ALA A 637 14.88 19.70 -22.41
C ALA A 637 16.27 19.26 -21.91
N VAL A 638 16.83 18.13 -22.35
CA VAL A 638 18.02 17.49 -21.73
C VAL A 638 19.32 17.68 -22.52
N THR A 639 19.52 18.78 -23.12
CA THR A 639 20.86 19.18 -23.60
C THR A 639 21.45 20.31 -22.78
N GLY A 640 21.55 20.22 -21.44
CA GLY A 640 22.27 21.30 -20.82
C GLY A 640 22.32 21.52 -19.33
N ARG A 641 21.75 20.66 -18.47
CA ARG A 641 21.99 20.80 -17.03
C ARG A 641 22.71 19.58 -16.42
N ARG A 642 23.97 19.43 -16.75
CA ARG A 642 24.97 18.90 -15.81
C ARG A 642 25.30 20.05 -14.87
N GLY A 643 24.54 20.18 -13.75
CA GLY A 643 24.84 21.32 -12.91
C GLY A 643 23.95 21.48 -11.69
N ALA A 644 23.95 20.52 -10.82
CA ALA A 644 23.95 20.60 -9.35
C ALA A 644 24.42 19.23 -8.94
N GLY A 645 25.59 19.12 -8.30
CA GLY A 645 26.17 17.83 -7.98
C GLY A 645 25.26 17.05 -7.04
N HIS A 646 24.62 16.00 -7.54
CA HIS A 646 23.94 15.06 -6.65
C HIS A 646 24.91 14.62 -5.55
N ALA A 647 24.42 14.54 -4.33
CA ALA A 647 25.22 13.98 -3.24
C ALA A 647 25.62 12.52 -3.56
N PRO A 648 26.74 12.03 -3.00
CA PRO A 648 27.18 10.65 -3.22
C PRO A 648 26.11 9.63 -2.86
N ASN A 649 25.86 8.67 -3.76
CA ASN A 649 24.92 7.56 -3.54
C ASN A 649 25.66 6.23 -3.51
N GLY A 650 25.83 5.65 -2.30
CA GLY A 650 26.52 4.39 -2.05
C GLY A 650 25.78 3.18 -2.58
N LEU A 651 24.45 3.17 -2.56
CA LEU A 651 23.65 2.07 -3.10
C LEU A 651 23.78 1.99 -4.62
N ALA A 652 23.69 3.12 -5.32
CA ALA A 652 23.93 3.18 -6.76
C ALA A 652 25.36 2.78 -7.13
N TYR A 653 26.36 3.19 -6.31
CA TYR A 653 27.76 2.79 -6.47
C TYR A 653 27.95 1.28 -6.34
N GLU A 654 27.31 0.66 -5.33
CA GLU A 654 27.31 -0.78 -5.09
C GLU A 654 26.72 -1.54 -6.27
N VAL A 655 25.49 -1.22 -6.68
CA VAL A 655 24.76 -1.90 -7.74
C VAL A 655 25.47 -1.82 -9.10
N ALA A 656 26.07 -0.69 -9.43
CA ALA A 656 26.84 -0.50 -10.66
C ALA A 656 28.05 -1.45 -10.76
N ARG A 657 28.52 -2.00 -9.64
CA ARG A 657 29.67 -2.92 -9.58
C ARG A 657 29.28 -4.37 -9.40
N LEU A 658 28.13 -4.60 -8.76
CA LEU A 658 27.68 -5.93 -8.36
C LEU A 658 27.52 -6.89 -9.55
N PHE A 659 26.93 -6.42 -10.64
CA PHE A 659 26.68 -7.21 -11.86
C PHE A 659 27.64 -6.86 -12.99
N ARG A 660 28.81 -6.31 -12.68
CA ARG A 660 29.84 -6.03 -13.68
C ARG A 660 30.32 -7.34 -14.30
N ARG A 661 30.32 -7.40 -15.62
CA ARG A 661 30.82 -8.58 -16.33
C ARG A 661 32.27 -8.84 -15.96
N PRO A 662 32.66 -10.10 -15.68
CA PRO A 662 34.06 -10.47 -15.44
C PRO A 662 34.88 -10.25 -16.72
N PRO A 663 36.21 -10.09 -16.60
CA PRO A 663 37.09 -10.10 -17.76
C PRO A 663 37.06 -11.48 -18.42
N GLU A 664 37.36 -11.54 -19.70
CA GLU A 664 37.56 -12.81 -20.41
C GLU A 664 38.68 -13.62 -19.78
N SER A 665 38.43 -14.89 -19.59
CA SER A 665 39.43 -15.79 -19.00
C SER A 665 40.23 -16.48 -20.11
N ALA A 666 41.53 -16.73 -19.88
CA ALA A 666 42.35 -17.56 -20.76
C ALA A 666 41.83 -19.00 -20.91
N SER A 667 40.99 -19.44 -19.99
CA SER A 667 40.30 -20.74 -20.02
C SER A 667 38.92 -20.69 -20.75
N ALA A 668 38.56 -19.56 -21.38
CA ALA A 668 37.28 -19.41 -22.04
C ALA A 668 37.09 -20.43 -23.17
N ARG A 669 35.96 -21.14 -23.17
CA ARG A 669 35.64 -22.19 -24.14
C ARG A 669 34.54 -21.71 -25.09
N ALA A 670 34.82 -21.67 -26.37
CA ALA A 670 33.87 -21.25 -27.41
C ALA A 670 32.57 -22.05 -27.38
N ASN A 671 32.60 -23.31 -26.92
CA ASN A 671 31.44 -24.22 -26.86
C ASN A 671 30.74 -24.23 -25.48
N ALA A 672 31.16 -23.38 -24.53
CA ALA A 672 30.51 -23.35 -23.22
C ALA A 672 29.00 -23.00 -23.37
N PRO A 673 28.13 -23.55 -22.50
CA PRO A 673 26.70 -23.26 -22.58
C PRO A 673 26.40 -21.79 -22.27
N ARG A 674 25.32 -21.27 -22.84
CA ARG A 674 24.75 -19.98 -22.47
C ARG A 674 23.98 -20.12 -21.18
N ILE A 675 24.41 -19.46 -20.11
CA ILE A 675 23.85 -19.59 -18.76
C ILE A 675 22.99 -18.37 -18.44
N GLY A 676 21.68 -18.58 -18.26
CA GLY A 676 20.75 -17.57 -17.78
C GLY A 676 20.82 -17.40 -16.26
N ILE A 677 21.00 -16.19 -15.78
CA ILE A 677 21.19 -15.84 -14.37
C ILE A 677 20.24 -14.69 -13.99
N PRO A 678 19.29 -14.87 -13.05
CA PRO A 678 18.35 -13.83 -12.66
C PRO A 678 19.03 -12.76 -11.80
N ARG A 679 18.89 -11.47 -12.17
CA ARG A 679 19.32 -10.34 -11.33
C ARG A 679 18.29 -10.07 -10.23
N ALA A 680 18.18 -10.99 -9.28
CA ALA A 680 17.19 -10.90 -8.20
C ALA A 680 17.66 -11.63 -6.94
N MET A 681 17.02 -11.34 -5.83
CA MET A 681 17.18 -12.03 -4.54
C MET A 681 18.64 -12.18 -4.08
N GLY A 682 19.09 -13.40 -3.80
CA GLY A 682 20.43 -13.69 -3.26
C GLY A 682 21.59 -13.28 -4.17
N LEU A 683 21.37 -13.11 -5.47
CA LEU A 683 22.38 -12.65 -6.42
C LEU A 683 22.85 -11.21 -6.13
N TYR A 684 22.01 -10.38 -5.52
CA TYR A 684 22.40 -9.04 -5.05
C TYR A 684 23.48 -9.05 -3.95
N ARG A 685 23.83 -10.22 -3.42
CA ARG A 685 24.93 -10.40 -2.47
C ARG A 685 26.14 -11.06 -3.11
N SER A 686 25.93 -12.05 -3.99
CA SER A 686 26.91 -13.04 -4.41
C SER A 686 27.31 -12.97 -5.89
N ALA A 687 26.71 -12.03 -6.66
CA ALA A 687 27.00 -11.94 -8.10
C ALA A 687 28.50 -11.83 -8.43
N PRO A 688 29.33 -11.02 -7.76
CA PRO A 688 30.76 -10.97 -8.07
C PRO A 688 31.46 -12.33 -7.91
N LEU A 689 31.13 -13.09 -6.88
CA LEU A 689 31.67 -14.44 -6.66
C LEU A 689 31.29 -15.37 -7.80
N LEU A 690 29.98 -15.49 -8.05
CA LEU A 690 29.44 -16.49 -8.98
C LEU A 690 29.76 -16.18 -10.44
N LEU A 691 29.70 -14.91 -10.85
CA LEU A 691 30.03 -14.52 -12.22
C LEU A 691 31.50 -14.74 -12.53
N HIS A 692 32.41 -14.38 -11.61
CA HIS A 692 33.84 -14.58 -11.81
C HIS A 692 34.25 -16.04 -11.69
N TYR A 693 33.57 -16.83 -10.83
CA TYR A 693 33.74 -18.29 -10.80
C TYR A 693 33.40 -18.90 -12.15
N LEU A 694 32.20 -18.61 -12.72
CA LEU A 694 31.79 -19.15 -14.00
C LEU A 694 32.74 -18.77 -15.14
N ALA A 695 33.19 -17.51 -15.16
CA ALA A 695 34.17 -17.06 -16.16
C ALA A 695 35.50 -17.80 -16.01
N ALA A 696 36.01 -17.98 -14.80
CA ALA A 696 37.25 -18.72 -14.53
C ALA A 696 37.13 -20.23 -14.77
N ALA A 697 35.90 -20.80 -14.63
CA ALA A 697 35.55 -22.16 -14.99
C ALA A 697 35.44 -22.39 -16.51
N GLY A 698 35.59 -21.34 -17.33
CA GLY A 698 35.64 -21.43 -18.78
C GLY A 698 34.40 -20.94 -19.53
N VAL A 699 33.45 -20.31 -18.87
CA VAL A 699 32.27 -19.70 -19.53
C VAL A 699 32.61 -18.28 -20.00
N PRO A 700 32.57 -17.98 -21.31
CA PRO A 700 32.81 -16.64 -21.83
C PRO A 700 31.80 -15.63 -21.23
N PRO A 701 32.22 -14.38 -20.93
CA PRO A 701 31.36 -13.38 -20.31
C PRO A 701 30.09 -13.00 -21.13
N ASP A 702 30.16 -13.13 -22.45
CA ASP A 702 29.03 -12.90 -23.35
C ASP A 702 28.00 -14.04 -23.33
N ARG A 703 28.38 -15.22 -22.84
CA ARG A 703 27.48 -16.37 -22.62
C ARG A 703 26.83 -16.38 -21.24
N LEU A 704 27.18 -15.44 -20.34
CA LEU A 704 26.46 -15.19 -19.10
C LEU A 704 25.33 -14.21 -19.37
N VAL A 705 24.11 -14.72 -19.50
CA VAL A 705 22.90 -13.96 -19.81
C VAL A 705 22.24 -13.54 -18.51
N LEU A 706 22.42 -12.26 -18.16
CA LEU A 706 21.76 -11.66 -16.99
C LEU A 706 20.40 -11.10 -17.41
N SER A 707 19.36 -11.32 -16.57
CA SER A 707 18.09 -10.60 -16.76
C SER A 707 18.30 -9.09 -16.57
N PRO A 708 17.50 -8.23 -17.22
CA PRO A 708 17.58 -6.79 -17.03
C PRO A 708 17.20 -6.41 -15.59
N PRO A 709 17.52 -5.19 -15.13
CA PRO A 709 16.94 -4.64 -13.90
C PRO A 709 15.41 -4.68 -13.94
N THR A 710 14.77 -4.79 -12.78
CA THR A 710 13.31 -4.77 -12.69
C THR A 710 12.73 -3.49 -13.26
N SER A 711 11.71 -3.65 -14.10
CA SER A 711 10.91 -2.57 -14.66
C SER A 711 9.43 -2.82 -14.41
N ALA A 712 8.59 -1.80 -14.61
CA ALA A 712 7.14 -1.96 -14.51
C ALA A 712 6.58 -3.05 -15.45
N ALA A 713 7.18 -3.24 -16.64
CA ALA A 713 6.80 -4.29 -17.57
C ALA A 713 7.17 -5.70 -17.06
N SER A 714 8.33 -5.85 -16.40
CA SER A 714 8.78 -7.15 -15.86
C SER A 714 7.91 -7.63 -14.71
N PHE A 715 7.27 -6.73 -13.98
CA PHE A 715 6.40 -7.08 -12.87
C PHE A 715 5.18 -7.91 -13.31
N HIS A 716 4.49 -7.48 -14.38
CA HIS A 716 3.25 -8.11 -14.82
C HIS A 716 3.42 -9.56 -15.29
N ASP A 717 4.57 -9.90 -15.83
CA ASP A 717 4.90 -11.28 -16.22
C ASP A 717 5.05 -12.23 -15.01
N GLY A 718 5.41 -11.71 -13.84
CA GLY A 718 5.62 -12.51 -12.62
C GLY A 718 4.38 -12.70 -11.77
N ALA A 719 3.54 -11.66 -11.68
CA ALA A 719 2.40 -11.65 -10.76
C ALA A 719 1.34 -12.72 -11.06
N ALA A 720 1.11 -13.04 -12.33
CA ALA A 720 0.06 -13.96 -12.76
C ALA A 720 0.38 -15.45 -12.57
N GLY A 721 1.61 -15.84 -12.21
CA GLY A 721 2.06 -17.24 -12.24
C GLY A 721 2.60 -17.82 -10.94
N GLY A 722 2.54 -17.11 -9.83
CA GLY A 722 3.04 -17.58 -8.54
C GLY A 722 2.23 -18.78 -7.99
N VAL A 723 2.91 -19.70 -7.31
CA VAL A 723 2.25 -20.87 -6.67
C VAL A 723 1.54 -20.44 -5.38
N HIS A 724 1.99 -19.36 -4.77
CA HIS A 724 1.43 -18.70 -3.59
C HIS A 724 1.84 -17.24 -3.63
N ASP A 725 1.27 -16.41 -2.77
CA ASP A 725 1.49 -14.97 -2.69
C ASP A 725 2.59 -14.63 -1.65
N PRO A 726 3.88 -14.77 -2.01
CA PRO A 726 4.99 -14.42 -1.14
C PRO A 726 5.23 -12.90 -1.12
N CYS A 727 6.32 -12.46 -0.46
CA CYS A 727 6.74 -11.06 -0.51
C CYS A 727 7.09 -10.61 -1.94
N PHE A 728 6.95 -9.31 -2.20
CA PHE A 728 7.15 -8.70 -3.51
C PHE A 728 8.45 -9.09 -4.23
N PRO A 729 9.65 -9.07 -3.60
CA PRO A 729 10.88 -9.47 -4.28
C PRO A 729 10.86 -10.91 -4.82
N SER A 730 10.10 -11.81 -4.19
CA SER A 730 9.93 -13.18 -4.67
C SER A 730 9.08 -13.26 -5.93
N LYS A 731 8.06 -12.41 -6.06
CA LYS A 731 7.27 -12.30 -7.30
C LYS A 731 8.14 -11.81 -8.45
N LEU A 732 8.98 -10.81 -8.20
CA LEU A 732 9.93 -10.30 -9.19
C LEU A 732 10.94 -11.37 -9.63
N PHE A 733 11.39 -12.23 -8.72
CA PHE A 733 12.28 -13.33 -9.08
C PHE A 733 11.68 -14.21 -10.18
N LEU A 734 10.40 -14.55 -10.08
CA LEU A 734 9.72 -15.35 -11.12
C LEU A 734 9.64 -14.60 -12.46
N SER A 735 9.46 -13.27 -12.43
CA SER A 735 9.49 -12.45 -13.66
C SER A 735 10.84 -12.51 -14.36
N HIS A 736 11.93 -12.39 -13.60
CA HIS A 736 13.29 -12.53 -14.13
C HIS A 736 13.54 -13.91 -14.72
N VAL A 737 13.04 -14.96 -14.06
CA VAL A 737 13.17 -16.33 -14.54
C VAL A 737 12.40 -16.54 -15.84
N ARG A 738 11.16 -16.06 -15.95
CA ARG A 738 10.35 -16.15 -17.18
C ARG A 738 10.98 -15.37 -18.33
N TRP A 739 11.53 -14.17 -18.05
CA TRP A 739 12.26 -13.43 -19.05
C TRP A 739 13.45 -14.24 -19.59
N LEU A 740 14.24 -14.86 -18.71
CA LEU A 740 15.40 -15.70 -19.10
C LEU A 740 15.00 -16.92 -19.92
N VAL A 741 13.91 -17.60 -19.57
CA VAL A 741 13.40 -18.76 -20.31
C VAL A 741 13.04 -18.40 -21.75
N ARG A 742 12.65 -17.16 -22.02
CA ARG A 742 12.39 -16.64 -23.38
C ARG A 742 13.65 -16.28 -24.17
N GLN A 743 14.82 -16.22 -23.50
CA GLN A 743 16.10 -15.94 -24.16
C GLN A 743 16.74 -17.21 -24.74
N PRO A 744 17.68 -17.08 -25.69
CA PRO A 744 18.44 -18.21 -26.19
C PRO A 744 19.50 -18.65 -25.16
N ILE A 745 19.08 -19.41 -24.15
CA ILE A 745 19.93 -19.99 -23.11
C ILE A 745 19.89 -21.52 -23.16
N ASP A 746 20.99 -22.18 -22.78
CA ASP A 746 21.07 -23.62 -22.67
C ASP A 746 20.82 -24.07 -21.22
N VAL A 747 21.21 -23.25 -20.27
CA VAL A 747 21.13 -23.53 -18.84
C VAL A 747 20.49 -22.37 -18.10
N LEU A 748 19.52 -22.65 -17.23
CA LEU A 748 18.95 -21.71 -16.29
C LEU A 748 19.54 -21.98 -14.89
N PHE A 749 20.36 -21.06 -14.39
CA PHE A 749 21.03 -21.18 -13.11
C PHE A 749 20.30 -20.39 -12.00
N LEU A 750 19.76 -21.11 -11.03
CA LEU A 750 18.91 -20.61 -9.94
C LEU A 750 19.50 -21.03 -8.58
N PRO A 751 20.63 -20.47 -8.13
CA PRO A 751 21.27 -20.93 -6.90
C PRO A 751 20.38 -20.72 -5.68
N ALA A 752 20.19 -21.76 -4.89
CA ALA A 752 19.54 -21.73 -3.58
C ALA A 752 20.59 -21.34 -2.52
N LEU A 753 20.70 -20.06 -2.22
CA LEU A 753 21.69 -19.57 -1.25
C LEU A 753 21.16 -19.77 0.18
N THR A 754 21.65 -20.81 0.86
CA THR A 754 21.18 -21.20 2.20
C THR A 754 21.83 -20.38 3.32
N HIS A 755 23.12 -20.05 3.17
CA HIS A 755 23.87 -19.25 4.13
C HIS A 755 24.66 -18.17 3.40
N ALA A 756 24.53 -16.96 3.88
CA ALA A 756 25.26 -15.83 3.32
C ALA A 756 26.68 -15.75 3.91
N ARG A 757 27.65 -15.38 3.07
CA ARG A 757 29.00 -15.13 3.51
C ARG A 757 29.09 -13.75 4.19
N ILE A 758 28.95 -13.74 5.51
CA ILE A 758 29.13 -12.54 6.33
C ILE A 758 30.16 -12.89 7.42
N ALA A 759 31.17 -12.04 7.55
CA ALA A 759 32.04 -12.08 8.70
C ALA A 759 31.30 -11.39 9.87
N VAL A 760 30.49 -12.15 10.61
CA VAL A 760 29.74 -11.69 11.79
C VAL A 760 30.21 -12.42 13.02
N ARG A 761 30.34 -11.70 14.13
CA ARG A 761 30.58 -12.24 15.45
C ARG A 761 29.42 -11.91 16.40
N GLY A 762 29.10 -12.84 17.30
CA GLY A 762 28.06 -12.64 18.32
C GLY A 762 26.67 -12.91 17.83
N THR A 763 26.50 -13.82 16.86
CA THR A 763 25.21 -14.34 16.39
C THR A 763 25.23 -15.87 16.36
N ALA A 764 24.06 -16.49 16.47
CA ALA A 764 23.93 -17.94 16.44
C ALA A 764 24.19 -18.53 15.04
N ASP A 765 23.72 -17.85 13.99
CA ASP A 765 23.88 -18.27 12.59
C ASP A 765 23.73 -17.09 11.62
N THR A 766 23.99 -17.34 10.32
CA THR A 766 23.84 -16.38 9.22
C THR A 766 23.04 -16.98 8.06
N ALA A 767 21.99 -17.71 8.37
CA ALA A 767 21.11 -18.30 7.37
C ALA A 767 20.47 -17.22 6.49
N SER A 768 20.22 -17.53 5.24
CA SER A 768 19.44 -16.69 4.34
C SER A 768 17.96 -16.74 4.74
N CYS A 769 17.19 -15.73 4.33
CA CYS A 769 15.75 -15.79 4.42
C CYS A 769 15.23 -17.07 3.71
N PRO A 770 14.31 -17.85 4.31
CA PRO A 770 13.76 -19.06 3.68
C PRO A 770 13.18 -18.83 2.29
N ILE A 771 12.56 -17.67 2.04
CA ILE A 771 12.05 -17.29 0.72
C ILE A 771 13.21 -17.11 -0.28
N VAL A 772 14.31 -16.49 0.12
CA VAL A 772 15.51 -16.34 -0.72
C VAL A 772 16.14 -17.70 -1.03
N ALA A 773 16.26 -18.58 -0.04
CA ALA A 773 16.81 -19.92 -0.22
C ALA A 773 15.94 -20.80 -1.13
N ALA A 774 14.61 -20.70 -1.03
CA ALA A 774 13.66 -21.51 -1.78
C ALA A 774 13.25 -20.93 -3.15
N CYS A 775 13.60 -19.69 -3.49
CA CYS A 775 13.05 -19.00 -4.68
C CYS A 775 13.30 -19.74 -5.99
N GLY A 776 14.49 -20.37 -6.16
CA GLY A 776 14.83 -21.17 -7.33
C GLY A 776 13.90 -22.39 -7.50
N HIS A 777 13.70 -23.15 -6.42
CA HIS A 777 12.82 -24.33 -6.42
C HIS A 777 11.35 -23.95 -6.63
N THR A 778 10.91 -22.86 -6.03
CA THR A 778 9.54 -22.32 -6.22
C THR A 778 9.29 -21.91 -7.68
N ALA A 779 10.27 -21.22 -8.30
CA ALA A 779 10.18 -20.85 -9.71
C ALA A 779 10.14 -22.08 -10.63
N LEU A 780 10.97 -23.10 -10.37
CA LEU A 780 10.96 -24.35 -11.12
C LEU A 780 9.62 -25.09 -10.98
N ALA A 781 9.05 -25.12 -9.78
CA ALA A 781 7.72 -25.72 -9.57
C ALA A 781 6.64 -24.98 -10.39
N ALA A 782 6.70 -23.64 -10.45
CA ALA A 782 5.80 -22.84 -11.26
C ALA A 782 5.94 -23.16 -12.77
N LEU A 783 7.15 -23.19 -13.29
CA LEU A 783 7.42 -23.49 -14.72
C LEU A 783 7.00 -24.92 -15.13
N ARG A 784 7.20 -25.89 -14.25
CA ARG A 784 6.79 -27.28 -14.51
C ARG A 784 5.28 -27.45 -14.52
N ARG A 785 4.59 -26.75 -13.63
CA ARG A 785 3.13 -26.77 -13.56
C ARG A 785 2.48 -26.20 -14.83
N ASP A 786 3.10 -25.20 -15.44
CA ASP A 786 2.61 -24.50 -16.62
C ASP A 786 2.91 -25.27 -17.96
N GLY A 787 3.13 -26.59 -17.90
CA GLY A 787 3.36 -27.46 -19.07
C GLY A 787 4.83 -27.70 -19.42
N ASP A 788 5.73 -27.59 -18.43
CA ASP A 788 7.17 -27.83 -18.54
C ASP A 788 7.83 -27.06 -19.69
N GLU A 789 7.73 -25.74 -19.64
CA GLU A 789 8.29 -24.84 -20.66
C GLU A 789 9.80 -25.05 -20.86
N LEU A 790 10.54 -25.41 -19.79
CA LEU A 790 11.96 -25.72 -19.87
C LEU A 790 12.24 -26.89 -20.78
N ARG A 791 11.47 -27.99 -20.64
CA ARG A 791 11.61 -29.18 -21.49
C ARG A 791 11.27 -28.88 -22.95
N ARG A 792 10.19 -28.08 -23.18
CA ARG A 792 9.80 -27.69 -24.55
C ARG A 792 10.89 -26.87 -25.25
N ARG A 793 11.67 -26.09 -24.51
CA ARG A 793 12.75 -25.26 -25.04
C ARG A 793 14.13 -25.90 -24.96
N GLY A 794 14.25 -27.11 -24.43
CA GLY A 794 15.55 -27.80 -24.25
C GLY A 794 16.45 -27.13 -23.21
N ILE A 795 15.92 -26.37 -22.27
CA ILE A 795 16.68 -25.66 -21.24
C ILE A 795 16.92 -26.58 -20.04
N ARG A 796 18.18 -26.76 -19.66
CA ARG A 796 18.56 -27.48 -18.43
C ARG A 796 18.48 -26.53 -17.23
N ALA A 797 17.69 -26.88 -16.20
CA ALA A 797 17.65 -26.11 -14.94
C ALA A 797 18.70 -26.63 -13.95
N LEU A 798 19.42 -25.70 -13.34
CA LEU A 798 20.35 -25.95 -12.23
C LEU A 798 19.93 -25.09 -11.03
N ALA A 799 19.52 -25.73 -9.94
CA ALA A 799 19.15 -25.06 -8.69
C ALA A 799 19.97 -25.65 -7.52
N PRO A 800 21.31 -25.55 -7.54
CA PRO A 800 22.14 -26.11 -6.48
C PRO A 800 21.94 -25.34 -5.18
N GLU A 801 21.96 -26.05 -4.06
CA GLU A 801 22.09 -25.45 -2.74
C GLU A 801 23.53 -25.00 -2.54
N LEU A 802 23.73 -23.70 -2.26
CA LEU A 802 25.05 -23.14 -2.04
C LEU A 802 25.16 -22.51 -0.65
N THR A 803 26.20 -22.94 0.09
CA THR A 803 26.54 -22.44 1.42
C THR A 803 27.78 -21.56 1.32
N LEU A 804 27.63 -20.25 1.37
CA LEU A 804 28.74 -19.30 1.16
C LEU A 804 29.64 -19.13 2.38
N THR A 805 29.27 -19.63 3.54
CA THR A 805 30.03 -19.53 4.80
C THR A 805 31.16 -20.55 4.92
N ASP A 806 31.04 -21.66 4.21
CA ASP A 806 32.07 -22.76 4.20
C ASP A 806 32.65 -22.93 2.80
N PRO A 807 33.88 -22.44 2.55
CA PRO A 807 34.54 -22.55 1.25
C PRO A 807 34.72 -23.98 0.76
N GLY A 808 34.99 -24.94 1.65
CA GLY A 808 35.21 -26.34 1.28
C GLY A 808 33.92 -27.03 0.87
N ARG A 809 32.82 -26.72 1.56
CA ARG A 809 31.46 -27.17 1.17
C ARG A 809 31.02 -26.53 -0.14
N LEU A 810 31.24 -25.22 -0.30
CA LEU A 810 30.94 -24.49 -1.52
C LEU A 810 31.71 -25.03 -2.72
N GLU A 811 33.00 -25.40 -2.54
CA GLU A 811 33.83 -26.02 -3.59
C GLU A 811 33.20 -27.30 -4.11
N ARG A 812 32.75 -28.20 -3.22
CA ARG A 812 32.06 -29.45 -3.59
C ARG A 812 30.72 -29.18 -4.28
N GLN A 813 29.88 -28.30 -3.71
CA GLN A 813 28.57 -27.95 -4.26
C GLN A 813 28.68 -27.36 -5.68
N LEU A 814 29.69 -26.54 -5.95
CA LEU A 814 29.93 -25.98 -7.27
C LEU A 814 30.48 -27.03 -8.25
N LEU A 815 31.34 -27.95 -7.80
CA LEU A 815 31.82 -29.07 -8.63
C LEU A 815 30.65 -29.99 -9.01
N ASP A 816 29.78 -30.34 -8.06
CA ASP A 816 28.61 -31.19 -8.32
C ASP A 816 27.65 -30.52 -9.32
N ALA A 817 27.51 -29.21 -9.26
CA ALA A 817 26.62 -28.47 -10.15
C ALA A 817 27.20 -28.28 -11.57
N PHE A 818 28.48 -28.01 -11.68
CA PHE A 818 29.11 -27.56 -12.92
C PHE A 818 30.19 -28.47 -13.46
N GLY A 819 30.69 -29.46 -12.68
CA GLY A 819 31.76 -30.38 -13.08
C GLY A 819 31.51 -31.04 -14.41
N ASP A 820 30.44 -31.82 -14.52
CA ASP A 820 30.05 -32.51 -15.76
C ASP A 820 29.59 -31.51 -16.83
N LEU A 821 28.83 -30.49 -16.47
CA LEU A 821 28.30 -29.50 -17.40
C LEU A 821 29.40 -28.74 -18.15
N LEU A 822 30.43 -28.33 -17.43
CA LEU A 822 31.54 -27.57 -17.99
C LEU A 822 32.76 -28.44 -18.28
N GLY A 823 32.74 -29.73 -17.95
CA GLY A 823 33.89 -30.64 -18.10
C GLY A 823 35.12 -30.15 -17.33
N ILE A 824 34.93 -29.73 -16.07
CA ILE A 824 36.02 -29.26 -15.21
C ILE A 824 36.29 -30.25 -14.07
N ASP A 825 37.58 -30.40 -13.74
CA ASP A 825 38.06 -31.21 -12.61
C ASP A 825 38.10 -30.43 -11.30
N GLU A 826 38.39 -31.11 -10.20
CA GLU A 826 38.47 -30.50 -8.87
C GLU A 826 39.49 -29.35 -8.81
N ARG A 827 40.65 -29.49 -9.49
CA ARG A 827 41.70 -28.49 -9.52
C ARG A 827 41.24 -27.20 -10.20
N THR A 828 40.59 -27.35 -11.35
CA THR A 828 40.00 -26.23 -12.11
C THR A 828 38.89 -25.57 -11.32
N ASN A 829 38.03 -26.36 -10.70
CA ASN A 829 36.92 -25.89 -9.86
C ASN A 829 37.45 -25.06 -8.66
N ARG A 830 38.47 -25.56 -7.93
CA ARG A 830 39.07 -24.85 -6.82
C ARG A 830 39.69 -23.51 -7.24
N ARG A 831 40.42 -23.50 -8.36
CA ARG A 831 41.01 -22.31 -8.92
C ARG A 831 39.96 -21.26 -9.34
N ALA A 832 38.88 -21.72 -9.94
CA ALA A 832 37.76 -20.86 -10.31
C ALA A 832 37.08 -20.25 -9.07
N LEU A 833 36.88 -21.04 -8.02
CA LEU A 833 36.37 -20.56 -6.74
C LEU A 833 37.25 -19.53 -6.08
N GLU A 834 38.59 -19.72 -6.08
CA GLU A 834 39.54 -18.74 -5.56
C GLU A 834 39.42 -17.39 -6.28
N VAL A 835 39.26 -17.40 -7.62
CA VAL A 835 39.04 -16.19 -8.43
C VAL A 835 37.71 -15.51 -8.03
N GLY A 836 36.62 -16.28 -7.90
CA GLY A 836 35.35 -15.77 -7.47
C GLY A 836 35.40 -15.13 -6.07
N LEU A 837 36.03 -15.81 -5.11
CA LEU A 837 36.22 -15.31 -3.75
C LEU A 837 37.07 -14.04 -3.70
N ALA A 838 38.10 -13.95 -4.53
CA ALA A 838 38.94 -12.75 -4.64
C ALA A 838 38.15 -11.58 -5.27
N ALA A 839 37.29 -11.84 -6.26
CA ALA A 839 36.40 -10.83 -6.84
C ALA A 839 35.41 -10.28 -5.80
N GLN A 840 34.83 -11.16 -4.98
CA GLN A 840 33.91 -10.77 -3.90
C GLN A 840 34.61 -9.91 -2.85
N ARG A 841 35.84 -10.29 -2.43
CA ARG A 841 36.64 -9.48 -1.49
C ARG A 841 36.97 -8.09 -2.05
N ARG A 842 37.36 -8.00 -3.33
CA ARG A 842 37.64 -6.72 -4.00
C ARG A 842 36.37 -5.83 -4.04
N PHE A 843 35.23 -6.41 -4.35
CA PHE A 843 33.95 -5.69 -4.36
C PHE A 843 33.64 -5.05 -3.00
N HIS A 844 33.74 -5.82 -1.91
CA HIS A 844 33.51 -5.30 -0.56
C HIS A 844 34.54 -4.21 -0.17
N ALA A 845 35.83 -4.40 -0.50
CA ALA A 845 36.84 -3.40 -0.25
C ALA A 845 36.63 -2.09 -1.02
N ASP A 846 36.15 -2.17 -2.27
CA ASP A 846 35.83 -1.00 -3.07
C ASP A 846 34.63 -0.22 -2.50
N CYS A 847 33.58 -0.94 -2.05
CA CYS A 847 32.43 -0.36 -1.38
C CYS A 847 32.83 0.33 -0.07
N ALA A 848 33.60 -0.32 0.78
CA ALA A 848 34.09 0.27 2.03
C ALA A 848 34.97 1.51 1.82
N ARG A 849 35.84 1.51 0.79
CA ARG A 849 36.65 2.68 0.42
C ARG A 849 35.76 3.84 -0.06
N PHE A 850 34.70 3.56 -0.82
CA PHE A 850 33.76 4.58 -1.24
C PHE A 850 33.09 5.21 -0.01
N GLY A 851 32.52 4.41 0.88
CA GLY A 851 31.85 4.89 2.09
C GLY A 851 32.79 5.69 3.00
N GLY A 852 34.04 5.22 3.19
CA GLY A 852 35.03 5.97 3.94
C GLY A 852 35.33 7.37 3.37
N ARG A 853 35.33 7.53 2.03
CA ARG A 853 35.47 8.87 1.41
C ARG A 853 34.22 9.74 1.69
N VAL A 854 33.02 9.18 1.56
CA VAL A 854 31.76 9.91 1.81
C VAL A 854 31.72 10.41 3.26
N LEU A 855 32.06 9.55 4.23
CA LEU A 855 32.08 9.92 5.65
C LEU A 855 33.11 11.01 5.97
N ARG A 856 34.32 10.93 5.39
CA ARG A 856 35.33 12.00 5.58
C ARG A 856 34.85 13.33 5.01
N GLU A 857 34.21 13.32 3.84
CA GLU A 857 33.65 14.52 3.21
C GLU A 857 32.50 15.10 4.03
N ALA A 858 31.58 14.25 4.51
CA ALA A 858 30.49 14.66 5.37
C ALA A 858 30.99 15.30 6.67
N ARG A 859 32.04 14.73 7.30
CA ARG A 859 32.69 15.34 8.48
C ARG A 859 33.29 16.71 8.21
N ARG A 860 33.89 16.90 7.02
CA ARG A 860 34.46 18.21 6.64
C ARG A 860 33.38 19.27 6.45
N ARG A 861 32.27 18.90 5.82
CA ARG A 861 31.14 19.78 5.49
C ARG A 861 30.17 19.99 6.65
N GLY A 862 30.25 19.22 7.71
CA GLY A 862 29.25 19.22 8.78
C GLY A 862 27.91 18.60 8.38
N SER A 863 27.87 17.87 7.26
CA SER A 863 26.63 17.28 6.76
C SER A 863 26.33 15.91 7.38
N ALA A 864 25.06 15.55 7.43
CA ALA A 864 24.59 14.22 7.79
C ALA A 864 24.68 13.24 6.60
N VAL A 865 24.58 11.95 6.87
CA VAL A 865 24.63 10.87 5.87
C VAL A 865 23.50 9.88 6.15
N ALA A 866 22.65 9.64 5.20
CA ALA A 866 21.59 8.63 5.30
C ALA A 866 22.18 7.24 5.09
N VAL A 867 21.89 6.29 5.98
CA VAL A 867 22.27 4.88 5.88
C VAL A 867 21.02 4.05 5.58
N ILE A 868 21.01 3.41 4.42
CA ILE A 868 19.92 2.53 3.99
C ILE A 868 20.02 1.19 4.73
N LEU A 869 19.12 0.99 5.69
CA LEU A 869 18.93 -0.27 6.41
C LEU A 869 18.00 -1.17 5.60
N ALA A 870 18.55 -1.88 4.63
CA ALA A 870 17.78 -2.69 3.69
C ALA A 870 18.44 -4.05 3.47
N ARG A 871 17.69 -4.99 2.88
CA ARG A 871 18.25 -6.24 2.40
C ARG A 871 18.97 -6.03 1.07
N PRO A 872 19.96 -6.84 0.71
CA PRO A 872 20.76 -6.64 -0.50
C PRO A 872 19.95 -6.46 -1.78
N TYR A 873 18.86 -7.20 -1.95
CA TYR A 873 18.00 -7.11 -3.14
C TYR A 873 17.18 -5.82 -3.24
N HIS A 874 17.14 -4.96 -2.21
CA HIS A 874 16.66 -3.59 -2.34
C HIS A 874 17.62 -2.70 -3.15
N GLY A 875 18.77 -3.21 -3.59
CA GLY A 875 19.56 -2.58 -4.63
C GLY A 875 18.90 -2.61 -6.01
N ASP A 876 17.85 -3.44 -6.20
CA ASP A 876 17.08 -3.44 -7.45
C ASP A 876 16.21 -2.17 -7.55
N PRO A 877 16.27 -1.42 -8.68
CA PRO A 877 15.53 -0.17 -8.84
C PRO A 877 14.01 -0.34 -8.69
N GLY A 878 13.47 -1.49 -9.11
CA GLY A 878 12.03 -1.78 -8.97
C GLY A 878 11.62 -2.17 -7.56
N VAL A 879 12.56 -2.52 -6.68
CA VAL A 879 12.29 -2.83 -5.27
C VAL A 879 12.53 -1.62 -4.37
N GLU A 880 13.55 -0.81 -4.68
CA GLU A 880 13.93 0.38 -3.90
C GLU A 880 13.08 1.61 -4.25
N HIS A 881 12.46 1.62 -5.42
CA HIS A 881 11.61 2.71 -5.94
C HIS A 881 12.30 4.10 -5.99
N GLY A 882 13.62 4.16 -6.04
CA GLY A 882 14.38 5.39 -6.19
C GLY A 882 14.64 6.18 -4.89
N VAL A 883 14.38 5.61 -3.71
CA VAL A 883 14.60 6.29 -2.40
C VAL A 883 16.02 6.87 -2.29
N SER A 884 17.05 6.07 -2.58
CA SER A 884 18.44 6.52 -2.49
C SER A 884 18.77 7.65 -3.48
N THR A 885 18.19 7.60 -4.66
CA THR A 885 18.35 8.62 -5.70
C THR A 885 17.67 9.93 -5.31
N GLU A 886 16.48 9.85 -4.74
CA GLU A 886 15.71 11.01 -4.25
C GLU A 886 16.42 11.71 -3.08
N LEU A 887 16.98 10.94 -2.15
CA LEU A 887 17.77 11.51 -1.05
C LEU A 887 19.03 12.21 -1.56
N ALA A 888 19.76 11.58 -2.49
CA ALA A 888 20.95 12.15 -3.10
C ALA A 888 20.63 13.43 -3.90
N ALA A 889 19.48 13.50 -4.58
CA ALA A 889 19.00 14.68 -5.29
C ALA A 889 18.70 15.85 -4.34
N ARG A 890 18.27 15.55 -3.11
CA ARG A 890 18.04 16.55 -2.03
C ARG A 890 19.33 16.90 -1.27
N SER A 891 20.49 16.62 -1.85
CA SER A 891 21.82 16.86 -1.29
C SER A 891 22.15 16.07 -0.02
N ILE A 892 21.44 14.99 0.27
CA ILE A 892 21.70 14.08 1.38
C ILE A 892 22.57 12.92 0.88
N PRO A 893 23.84 12.80 1.33
CA PRO A 893 24.67 11.64 0.98
C PRO A 893 24.06 10.35 1.50
N VAL A 894 24.15 9.28 0.69
CA VAL A 894 23.55 7.98 0.98
C VAL A 894 24.63 6.92 1.05
N LEU A 895 24.58 6.05 2.05
CA LEU A 895 25.34 4.80 2.16
C LEU A 895 24.39 3.61 2.26
N SER A 896 24.76 2.47 1.69
CA SER A 896 24.18 1.15 1.97
C SER A 896 24.94 0.47 3.12
N ILE A 897 24.41 -0.61 3.67
CA ILE A 897 25.13 -1.44 4.66
C ILE A 897 26.47 -1.93 4.09
N THR A 898 26.49 -2.33 2.83
CA THR A 898 27.72 -2.81 2.16
C THR A 898 28.76 -1.70 1.98
N THR A 899 28.34 -0.45 1.80
CA THR A 899 29.26 0.69 1.66
C THR A 899 29.61 1.35 2.99
N LEU A 900 28.93 0.99 4.08
CA LEU A 900 29.32 1.43 5.42
C LEU A 900 30.61 0.72 5.82
N PRO A 901 31.68 1.44 6.23
CA PRO A 901 32.93 0.79 6.67
C PRO A 901 32.67 -0.16 7.83
N ALA A 902 33.08 -1.41 7.68
CA ALA A 902 33.02 -2.43 8.72
C ALA A 902 34.05 -2.15 9.86
N ASP A 903 33.86 -2.83 10.99
CA ASP A 903 34.82 -2.85 12.08
C ASP A 903 36.18 -3.45 11.64
N GLU A 904 37.20 -3.46 12.52
CA GLU A 904 38.51 -3.97 12.19
C GLU A 904 38.46 -5.39 11.58
N GLY A 905 39.24 -5.62 10.53
CA GLY A 905 39.24 -6.89 9.81
C GLY A 905 38.06 -7.16 8.92
N GLY A 906 37.15 -6.20 8.70
CA GLY A 906 35.92 -6.38 7.90
C GLY A 906 34.85 -7.17 8.63
N LEU A 907 34.93 -7.28 9.95
CA LEU A 907 34.00 -7.99 10.81
C LEU A 907 32.83 -7.13 11.20
N LEU A 908 31.61 -7.74 11.20
CA LEU A 908 30.43 -7.16 11.80
C LEU A 908 30.26 -7.71 13.23
N ASP A 909 30.58 -6.91 14.24
CA ASP A 909 30.53 -7.35 15.64
C ASP A 909 29.15 -7.01 16.26
N LEU A 910 28.40 -8.04 16.61
CA LEU A 910 27.10 -7.98 17.29
C LEU A 910 27.14 -8.54 18.72
N SER A 911 28.34 -8.76 19.27
CA SER A 911 28.48 -9.35 20.60
C SER A 911 27.66 -8.55 21.63
N GLY A 912 26.79 -9.25 22.36
CA GLY A 912 25.94 -8.71 23.43
C GLY A 912 24.68 -7.93 22.96
N ILE A 913 24.37 -7.88 21.65
CA ILE A 913 23.19 -7.15 21.14
C ILE A 913 22.09 -8.10 20.70
N LEU A 914 22.38 -9.08 19.87
CA LEU A 914 21.42 -10.02 19.32
C LEU A 914 22.05 -11.40 19.14
N PRO A 915 22.44 -12.07 20.24
CA PRO A 915 23.14 -13.35 20.18
C PRO A 915 22.30 -14.47 19.55
N GLU A 916 20.98 -14.39 19.62
CA GLU A 916 20.03 -15.35 19.05
C GLU A 916 19.77 -15.14 17.56
N ALA A 917 20.38 -14.14 16.92
CA ALA A 917 20.18 -13.91 15.50
C ALA A 917 20.67 -15.11 14.68
N THR A 918 19.76 -15.63 13.86
CA THR A 918 20.04 -16.74 12.94
C THR A 918 19.98 -16.28 11.48
N ASN A 919 19.49 -15.05 11.22
CA ASN A 919 19.29 -14.51 9.88
C ASN A 919 20.32 -13.46 9.52
N SER A 920 20.97 -13.62 8.38
CA SER A 920 22.01 -12.72 7.89
C SER A 920 21.52 -11.28 7.69
N GLY A 921 20.31 -11.08 7.18
CA GLY A 921 19.76 -9.74 6.95
C GLY A 921 19.42 -9.02 8.25
N ALA A 922 18.92 -9.74 9.26
CA ALA A 922 18.72 -9.20 10.60
C ALA A 922 20.06 -8.76 11.23
N ALA A 923 21.07 -9.62 11.17
CA ALA A 923 22.42 -9.33 11.69
C ALA A 923 23.02 -8.07 11.05
N GLU A 924 22.95 -7.93 9.72
CA GLU A 924 23.47 -6.78 8.99
C GLU A 924 22.75 -5.48 9.37
N LYS A 925 21.41 -5.48 9.42
CA LYS A 925 20.63 -4.30 9.80
C LYS A 925 20.92 -3.88 11.24
N THR A 926 21.01 -4.83 12.16
CA THR A 926 21.32 -4.57 13.58
C THR A 926 22.74 -4.00 13.74
N TRP A 927 23.72 -4.54 13.03
CA TRP A 927 25.07 -3.99 13.02
C TRP A 927 25.10 -2.55 12.50
N ALA A 928 24.41 -2.27 11.39
CA ALA A 928 24.36 -0.94 10.82
C ALA A 928 23.64 0.06 11.74
N ALA A 929 22.58 -0.36 12.44
CA ALA A 929 21.92 0.45 13.47
C ALA A 929 22.88 0.80 14.63
N ARG A 930 23.71 -0.17 15.06
CA ARG A 930 24.79 0.09 16.04
C ARG A 930 25.83 1.09 15.51
N ALA A 931 26.22 1.00 14.25
CA ALA A 931 27.13 1.96 13.64
C ALA A 931 26.51 3.38 13.57
N ILE A 932 25.23 3.47 13.24
CA ILE A 932 24.47 4.73 13.28
C ILE A 932 24.49 5.31 14.70
N ARG A 933 24.26 4.49 15.71
CA ARG A 933 24.27 4.95 17.11
C ARG A 933 25.61 5.61 17.50
N ARG A 934 26.72 5.10 16.99
CA ARG A 934 28.08 5.56 17.33
C ARG A 934 28.49 6.89 16.66
N ASP A 935 27.99 7.20 15.47
CA ASP A 935 28.34 8.44 14.76
C ASP A 935 27.08 9.35 14.62
N PRO A 936 27.08 10.53 15.26
CA PRO A 936 25.92 11.44 15.24
C PRO A 936 25.56 11.97 13.85
N ARG A 937 26.40 11.78 12.85
CA ARG A 937 26.08 12.18 11.47
C ARG A 937 25.32 11.14 10.69
N LEU A 938 25.25 9.90 11.18
CA LEU A 938 24.53 8.84 10.51
C LEU A 938 23.07 8.86 10.87
N LEU A 939 22.21 8.82 9.85
CA LEU A 939 20.76 8.84 9.98
C LEU A 939 20.18 7.55 9.42
N ALA A 940 19.20 6.97 10.09
CA ALA A 940 18.59 5.72 9.68
C ALA A 940 17.54 5.92 8.60
N VAL A 941 17.64 5.16 7.51
CA VAL A 941 16.59 5.00 6.49
C VAL A 941 16.28 3.51 6.36
N HIS A 942 15.21 3.07 7.00
CA HIS A 942 14.79 1.68 6.99
C HIS A 942 13.91 1.40 5.77
N LEU A 943 14.34 0.45 4.93
CA LEU A 943 13.55 -0.05 3.80
C LEU A 943 13.15 -1.51 4.05
N SER A 944 11.89 -1.81 3.85
CA SER A 944 11.36 -3.17 3.88
C SER A 944 10.26 -3.35 2.84
N SER A 945 10.10 -4.58 2.38
CA SER A 945 9.00 -4.95 1.51
C SER A 945 7.78 -5.32 2.34
N PHE A 946 6.61 -4.95 1.86
CA PHE A 946 5.34 -5.36 2.44
C PHE A 946 5.29 -6.89 2.64
N ARG A 947 4.77 -7.34 3.79
CA ARG A 947 4.74 -8.76 4.21
C ARG A 947 6.11 -9.42 4.44
N CYS A 948 7.17 -8.66 4.65
CA CYS A 948 8.46 -9.25 5.01
C CYS A 948 8.49 -9.74 6.46
N GLY A 949 8.16 -11.01 6.71
CA GLY A 949 8.14 -11.60 8.05
C GLY A 949 9.50 -11.60 8.75
N GLN A 950 10.60 -11.59 8.00
CA GLN A 950 11.95 -11.51 8.57
C GLN A 950 12.32 -10.10 9.05
N ASP A 951 11.78 -9.05 8.42
CA ASP A 951 11.98 -7.68 8.86
C ASP A 951 11.06 -7.34 10.03
N ALA A 952 9.84 -7.87 10.04
CA ALA A 952 8.93 -7.73 11.18
C ALA A 952 9.56 -8.24 12.49
N ALA A 953 10.30 -9.35 12.44
CA ALA A 953 10.97 -9.90 13.63
C ALA A 953 12.11 -9.04 14.16
N VAL A 954 12.73 -8.19 13.33
CA VAL A 954 13.89 -7.35 13.73
C VAL A 954 13.51 -5.88 13.93
N ALA A 955 12.31 -5.46 13.51
CA ALA A 955 11.86 -4.08 13.56
C ALA A 955 11.92 -3.48 14.98
N SER A 956 11.43 -4.23 15.98
CA SER A 956 11.49 -3.80 17.39
C SER A 956 12.92 -3.65 17.92
N THR A 957 13.83 -4.55 17.52
CA THR A 957 15.27 -4.44 17.88
C THR A 957 15.91 -3.21 17.26
N LEU A 958 15.60 -2.93 15.98
CA LEU A 958 16.09 -1.73 15.30
C LEU A 958 15.55 -0.46 15.95
N ALA A 959 14.23 -0.46 16.26
CA ALA A 959 13.61 0.65 16.98
C ALA A 959 14.31 0.90 18.32
N ALA A 960 14.49 -0.12 19.14
CA ALA A 960 15.15 -0.01 20.44
C ALA A 960 16.61 0.50 20.35
N LEU A 961 17.34 0.10 19.31
CA LEU A 961 18.72 0.56 19.10
C LEU A 961 18.80 2.03 18.64
N LEU A 962 17.78 2.53 17.96
CA LEU A 962 17.76 3.88 17.38
C LEU A 962 16.95 4.89 18.20
N GLU A 963 16.20 4.40 19.18
CA GLU A 963 15.17 5.12 19.90
C GLU A 963 15.64 6.34 20.69
N ASP A 964 16.75 6.18 21.43
CA ASP A 964 17.32 7.26 22.25
C ASP A 964 18.04 8.33 21.42
N LEU A 965 18.13 8.11 20.10
CA LEU A 965 18.80 9.05 19.22
C LEU A 965 17.83 10.16 18.83
N ASP A 966 18.01 11.34 19.37
CA ASP A 966 17.29 12.54 18.92
C ASP A 966 17.77 12.96 17.51
N ARG A 967 17.47 12.12 16.51
CA ARG A 967 17.92 12.26 15.12
C ARG A 967 16.78 11.96 14.15
N PRO A 968 16.76 12.64 12.99
CA PRO A 968 15.83 12.30 11.93
C PRO A 968 15.99 10.83 11.49
N SER A 969 14.89 10.13 11.33
CA SER A 969 14.84 8.79 10.75
C SER A 969 13.69 8.66 9.77
N LEU A 970 13.80 7.73 8.83
CA LEU A 970 12.79 7.44 7.82
C LEU A 970 12.55 5.94 7.77
N ALA A 971 11.29 5.51 7.84
CA ALA A 971 10.88 4.13 7.62
C ALA A 971 9.96 4.04 6.39
N MET A 972 10.28 3.11 5.49
CA MET A 972 9.52 2.74 4.31
C MET A 972 9.35 1.21 4.33
N GLU A 973 8.33 0.71 5.01
CA GLU A 973 8.11 -0.72 5.26
C GLU A 973 7.03 -1.32 4.36
N ASP A 974 6.47 -0.52 3.48
CA ASP A 974 5.38 -0.82 2.58
C ASP A 974 5.79 -0.88 1.11
N LEU A 975 7.11 -1.04 0.83
CA LEU A 975 7.60 -1.15 -0.54
C LEU A 975 7.08 -2.42 -1.19
N ASP A 976 6.44 -2.27 -2.33
CA ASP A 976 5.84 -3.37 -3.08
C ASP A 976 5.77 -3.03 -4.59
N GLU A 977 4.82 -3.59 -5.32
CA GLU A 977 4.68 -3.60 -6.79
C GLU A 977 4.79 -2.24 -7.42
N ASP A 978 4.00 -1.31 -6.92
CA ASP A 978 4.02 0.05 -7.37
C ASP A 978 4.64 0.97 -6.33
N ARG A 979 5.17 2.07 -6.81
CA ARG A 979 5.69 3.12 -5.95
C ARG A 979 4.57 3.58 -5.00
N PRO A 980 4.78 3.54 -3.68
CA PRO A 980 3.79 4.03 -2.73
C PRO A 980 3.48 5.50 -3.02
N GLY A 981 2.39 5.78 -3.62
CA GLY A 981 1.77 7.02 -4.05
C GLY A 981 2.37 8.36 -3.59
N VAL A 982 1.52 9.32 -3.35
CA VAL A 982 1.94 10.68 -2.91
C VAL A 982 2.57 10.66 -1.51
N SER A 983 2.15 9.72 -0.64
CA SER A 983 2.73 9.58 0.70
C SER A 983 4.24 9.32 0.69
N PHE A 984 4.75 8.68 -0.37
CA PHE A 984 6.18 8.46 -0.58
C PHE A 984 6.95 9.79 -0.69
N GLY A 985 6.46 10.72 -1.52
CA GLY A 985 7.03 12.05 -1.67
C GLY A 985 6.97 12.87 -0.38
N VAL A 986 5.83 12.83 0.31
CA VAL A 986 5.62 13.52 1.59
C VAL A 986 6.61 13.03 2.65
N ARG A 987 6.81 11.71 2.79
CA ARG A 987 7.78 11.13 3.73
C ARG A 987 9.21 11.58 3.43
N LEU A 988 9.62 11.53 2.16
CA LEU A 988 10.96 11.96 1.75
C LEU A 988 11.19 13.46 1.99
N GLU A 989 10.22 14.32 1.67
CA GLU A 989 10.35 15.76 1.86
C GLU A 989 10.36 16.12 3.35
N THR A 990 9.50 15.50 4.16
CA THR A 990 9.49 15.67 5.61
C THR A 990 10.83 15.25 6.23
N PHE A 991 11.38 14.10 5.80
CA PHE A 991 12.69 13.66 6.26
C PHE A 991 13.80 14.62 5.83
N ALA A 992 13.81 15.05 4.56
CA ALA A 992 14.81 16.00 4.08
C ALA A 992 14.76 17.35 4.83
N HIS A 993 13.55 17.83 5.15
CA HIS A 993 13.39 19.02 5.99
C HIS A 993 13.99 18.81 7.38
N ALA A 994 13.68 17.69 8.02
CA ALA A 994 14.22 17.35 9.35
C ALA A 994 15.76 17.23 9.32
N VAL A 995 16.33 16.66 8.25
CA VAL A 995 17.80 16.56 8.07
C VAL A 995 18.44 17.95 7.98
N ARG A 996 17.92 18.85 7.14
CA ARG A 996 18.43 20.24 7.03
C ARG A 996 18.45 20.96 8.38
N ARG A 997 17.41 20.79 9.19
CA ARG A 997 17.32 21.35 10.54
C ARG A 997 18.32 20.71 11.51
N TYR A 998 18.46 19.40 11.43
CA TYR A 998 19.43 18.68 12.24
C TYR A 998 20.88 19.12 11.95
N GLU A 999 21.23 19.28 10.67
CA GLU A 999 22.55 19.77 10.23
C GLU A 999 22.83 21.18 10.75
N ALA A 1000 21.86 22.08 10.74
CA ALA A 1000 22.00 23.41 11.32
C ALA A 1000 22.33 23.36 12.82
N GLY A 1001 21.73 22.43 13.58
CA GLY A 1001 22.04 22.19 14.99
C GLY A 1001 23.46 21.62 15.22
N LEU A 1002 23.92 20.71 14.34
CA LEU A 1002 25.29 20.18 14.40
C LEU A 1002 26.36 21.26 14.14
N GLY A 1003 26.04 22.28 13.33
CA GLY A 1003 26.88 23.44 13.07
C GLY A 1003 27.04 24.34 14.28
N ALA A 1004 25.95 24.71 14.94
CA ALA A 1004 25.90 25.57 16.11
C ALA A 1004 26.67 24.98 17.32
N ALA A 1005 26.51 23.69 17.59
CA ALA A 1005 27.23 22.98 18.64
C ALA A 1005 28.77 22.97 18.44
N ARG A 1006 29.25 23.20 17.22
CA ARG A 1006 30.67 23.26 16.88
C ARG A 1006 31.26 24.65 17.15
N GLU A 1007 30.48 25.70 16.99
CA GLU A 1007 30.87 27.07 17.29
C GLU A 1007 30.98 27.30 18.81
N GLU A 1008 30.09 26.67 19.60
CA GLU A 1008 30.15 26.72 21.07
C GLU A 1008 31.36 25.95 21.67
N VAL A 1009 31.87 24.93 21.01
CA VAL A 1009 33.06 24.15 21.47
C VAL A 1009 34.36 24.79 21.03
N VAL A 1010 34.31 25.70 20.03
CA VAL A 1010 35.48 26.42 19.51
C VAL A 1010 35.59 27.82 20.10
N ALA A 1011 34.49 28.35 20.67
CA ALA A 1011 34.46 29.59 21.47
C ALA A 1011 34.74 29.27 22.95
#